data_d1ff5d9a047f20aba68a1688b923bb90
#
_entry.id   d1ff5d9a047f20aba68a1688b923bb90
#
_cell.length_a   1.000
_cell.length_b   1.000
_cell.length_c   1.000
_cell.angle_alpha   90.00
_cell.angle_beta   90.00
_cell.angle_gamma   90.00
#
_symmetry.space_group_name_H-M   'P 1'
#
loop_
_entity.id
_entity.type
_entity.pdbx_description
1 polymer ?
#
loop_
_entity_poly.entity_id
_entity_poly.type
_entity_poly.pdbx_seq_one_letter_code
_entity_poly.pdbx_strand_id
1 'polypeptide(L)'
;MPWVSTVATGLTAALLFGLLARRVGLSPIVGYLLAGVVVGPHTPGFVGNVALAAQLAEVGVILLMFGVGLSFSFSELWAVRRIAIPGALLASAFTSALGAEVGHLLGLAPESALIFGLCFASASTVVIVRGLIETDQLSSAAGRIALGWSVVEDLIVVVVLVLLPALGQVDLRAGGGELVLAIGGALLRVGLLGAVVFGLGPLLVPRLLALVARAQSRELFTLAVLVLALGTAYVASEWFGASIALGAFFGGMVVGQSDSSHQAAADALPLRDAFAVLFFVAVGMLFDPGFVLEEPGLLFASLGVVLIGKPAMALSVLLLRGYPLRPSLTVAAAVAQVSEFAFVLAGLANQQGLLPERARDVVLATVLLSITASPLLFRLTGPLERWLLGLRPLARFLARQNSGLRHLRDGQNMPPAGHAVLIGHGQVGTILARFLTRERLPFVVIEQDRAKVEGLRLSGIPALFGDAGSPVLLDRAGIGGARVLLVASPDPVAARLAIEHAHKVNPKIEVIARVHLESLREVLHRFPRTIGVHGEQELGLAMARLMLQRFGFSAIQAEADVIDARRSGGGRSGTRVAELHVPPGSPAAGKRLANLNLPRGSLIVTIARDGEFVVPSGTTELAAGDALLVLANLEMAAAIERLLAPEVATEDSQPPG
;
A
#
# COMPACT_ATOMS: atom_id res chain seq x y z
N MET A 1 6.15 12.26 42.64
CA MET A 1 6.19 10.94 41.95
C MET A 1 6.99 11.09 40.63
N PRO A 2 8.29 10.79 40.60
CA PRO A 2 9.15 11.10 39.45
C PRO A 2 8.77 10.38 38.16
N TRP A 3 8.18 9.19 38.25
CA TRP A 3 7.80 8.41 37.09
C TRP A 3 6.57 8.99 36.36
N VAL A 4 5.55 9.48 37.11
CA VAL A 4 4.36 10.10 36.49
C VAL A 4 4.74 11.38 35.77
N SER A 5 5.60 12.21 36.36
CA SER A 5 6.03 13.46 35.74
C SER A 5 6.83 13.20 34.46
N THR A 6 7.76 12.22 34.46
CA THR A 6 8.53 11.86 33.28
C THR A 6 7.64 11.40 32.14
N VAL A 7 6.70 10.45 32.40
CA VAL A 7 5.79 9.93 31.40
C VAL A 7 4.83 11.02 30.91
N ALA A 8 4.21 11.77 31.82
CA ALA A 8 3.24 12.80 31.43
C ALA A 8 3.89 13.93 30.62
N THR A 9 5.05 14.42 31.03
CA THR A 9 5.77 15.46 30.29
C THR A 9 6.27 14.94 28.95
N GLY A 10 6.83 13.71 28.94
CA GLY A 10 7.29 13.07 27.70
C GLY A 10 6.16 12.89 26.66
N LEU A 11 4.99 12.36 27.08
CA LEU A 11 3.84 12.20 26.20
C LEU A 11 3.24 13.55 25.76
N THR A 12 3.20 14.55 26.66
CA THR A 12 2.71 15.88 26.29
C THR A 12 3.63 16.54 25.27
N ALA A 13 4.94 16.50 25.49
CA ALA A 13 5.92 16.99 24.53
C ALA A 13 5.82 16.24 23.20
N ALA A 14 5.71 14.90 23.23
CA ALA A 14 5.55 14.08 22.04
C ALA A 14 4.30 14.47 21.23
N LEU A 15 3.17 14.71 21.91
CA LEU A 15 1.94 15.17 21.24
C LEU A 15 2.15 16.52 20.56
N LEU A 16 2.72 17.49 21.26
CA LEU A 16 2.94 18.84 20.74
C LEU A 16 3.90 18.84 19.54
N PHE A 17 5.08 18.23 19.71
CA PHE A 17 6.07 18.14 18.64
C PHE A 17 5.63 17.23 17.50
N GLY A 18 4.89 16.14 17.76
CA GLY A 18 4.30 15.28 16.75
C GLY A 18 3.27 16.01 15.88
N LEU A 19 2.40 16.84 16.50
CA LEU A 19 1.45 17.71 15.78
C LEU A 19 2.18 18.78 14.96
N LEU A 20 3.24 19.37 15.51
CA LEU A 20 4.06 20.36 14.81
C LEU A 20 4.74 19.73 13.59
N ALA A 21 5.40 18.57 13.76
CA ALA A 21 6.04 17.82 12.69
C ALA A 21 5.03 17.51 11.57
N ARG A 22 3.83 17.05 11.94
CA ARG A 22 2.76 16.75 10.95
C ARG A 22 2.30 17.99 10.20
N ARG A 23 2.20 19.16 10.86
CA ARG A 23 1.84 20.43 10.18
C ARG A 23 2.85 20.85 9.11
N VAL A 24 4.13 20.58 9.33
CA VAL A 24 5.22 20.88 8.37
C VAL A 24 5.42 19.76 7.34
N GLY A 25 4.57 18.71 7.34
CA GLY A 25 4.65 17.59 6.39
C GLY A 25 5.69 16.53 6.76
N LEU A 26 6.21 16.54 8.00
CA LEU A 26 7.17 15.55 8.49
C LEU A 26 6.49 14.36 9.19
N SER A 27 7.23 13.28 9.39
CA SER A 27 6.77 12.14 10.18
C SER A 27 6.60 12.52 11.65
N PRO A 28 5.51 12.10 12.35
CA PRO A 28 5.37 12.29 13.77
C PRO A 28 6.52 11.73 14.60
N ILE A 29 7.21 10.69 14.11
CA ILE A 29 8.40 10.10 14.76
C ILE A 29 9.49 11.15 15.00
N VAL A 30 9.70 12.06 14.02
CA VAL A 30 10.63 13.19 14.18
C VAL A 30 10.23 14.06 15.37
N GLY A 31 8.93 14.34 15.51
CA GLY A 31 8.41 15.09 16.65
C GLY A 31 8.62 14.37 17.99
N TYR A 32 8.43 13.06 18.04
CA TYR A 32 8.63 12.26 19.26
C TYR A 32 10.11 12.24 19.70
N LEU A 33 11.03 12.11 18.74
CA LEU A 33 12.47 12.20 19.00
C LEU A 33 12.87 13.60 19.50
N LEU A 34 12.39 14.66 18.84
CA LEU A 34 12.62 16.04 19.28
C LEU A 34 12.04 16.31 20.68
N ALA A 35 10.86 15.77 20.98
CA ALA A 35 10.30 15.83 22.33
C ALA A 35 11.23 15.20 23.37
N GLY A 36 11.82 14.04 23.04
CA GLY A 36 12.82 13.39 23.85
C GLY A 36 14.06 14.26 24.09
N VAL A 37 14.59 14.88 23.05
CA VAL A 37 15.72 15.83 23.15
C VAL A 37 15.39 16.98 24.12
N VAL A 38 14.19 17.56 24.02
CA VAL A 38 13.76 18.69 24.86
C VAL A 38 13.59 18.29 26.33
N VAL A 39 13.09 17.08 26.60
CA VAL A 39 12.95 16.60 28.01
C VAL A 39 14.15 15.79 28.51
N GLY A 40 15.18 15.69 27.67
CA GLY A 40 16.43 14.98 27.97
C GLY A 40 17.43 15.79 28.79
N PRO A 41 18.52 15.14 29.25
CA PRO A 41 19.52 15.76 30.10
C PRO A 41 20.38 16.82 29.41
N HIS A 42 20.44 16.84 28.09
CA HIS A 42 21.27 17.74 27.29
C HIS A 42 20.58 19.06 26.93
N THR A 43 19.31 19.24 27.35
CA THR A 43 18.54 20.47 27.09
C THR A 43 18.16 21.12 28.44
N PRO A 44 18.35 22.45 28.60
CA PRO A 44 18.01 23.12 29.86
C PRO A 44 16.48 23.11 30.06
N GLY A 45 16.04 22.78 31.29
CA GLY A 45 14.65 22.76 31.67
C GLY A 45 14.26 21.54 32.50
N PHE A 46 13.09 20.95 32.20
CA PHE A 46 12.67 19.73 32.88
C PHE A 46 13.46 18.54 32.34
N VAL A 47 14.14 17.84 33.23
CA VAL A 47 14.88 16.62 32.90
C VAL A 47 14.08 15.40 33.35
N GLY A 48 13.67 14.56 32.43
CA GLY A 48 13.03 13.28 32.72
C GLY A 48 14.01 12.25 33.29
N ASN A 49 13.47 11.24 33.98
CA ASN A 49 14.28 10.12 34.47
C ASN A 49 14.65 9.18 33.29
N VAL A 50 15.92 9.29 32.84
CA VAL A 50 16.46 8.54 31.71
C VAL A 50 16.39 7.01 31.93
N ALA A 51 16.71 6.56 33.17
CA ALA A 51 16.68 5.12 33.48
C ALA A 51 15.26 4.53 33.39
N LEU A 52 14.27 5.27 33.89
CA LEU A 52 12.87 4.87 33.76
C LEU A 52 12.41 4.92 32.29
N ALA A 53 12.80 5.95 31.56
CA ALA A 53 12.46 6.05 30.12
C ALA A 53 13.06 4.87 29.34
N ALA A 54 14.29 4.44 29.65
CA ALA A 54 14.91 3.26 29.03
C ALA A 54 14.13 1.97 29.33
N GLN A 55 13.66 1.73 30.56
CA GLN A 55 12.84 0.57 30.89
C GLN A 55 11.50 0.54 30.14
N LEU A 56 10.85 1.70 30.03
CA LEU A 56 9.61 1.81 29.24
C LEU A 56 9.86 1.63 27.74
N ALA A 57 11.03 2.05 27.26
CA ALA A 57 11.46 1.86 25.89
C ALA A 57 11.64 0.38 25.55
N GLU A 58 12.12 -0.46 26.48
CA GLU A 58 12.24 -1.92 26.25
C GLU A 58 10.87 -2.56 25.98
N VAL A 59 9.84 -2.19 26.76
CA VAL A 59 8.46 -2.64 26.49
C VAL A 59 7.99 -2.12 25.13
N GLY A 60 8.34 -0.88 24.80
CA GLY A 60 8.06 -0.29 23.48
C GLY A 60 8.68 -1.08 22.34
N VAL A 61 9.95 -1.49 22.48
CA VAL A 61 10.64 -2.34 21.49
C VAL A 61 9.96 -3.70 21.34
N ILE A 62 9.58 -4.36 22.43
CA ILE A 62 8.88 -5.65 22.39
C ILE A 62 7.58 -5.53 21.61
N LEU A 63 6.74 -4.55 21.94
CA LEU A 63 5.45 -4.36 21.27
C LEU A 63 5.61 -3.91 19.82
N LEU A 64 6.63 -3.10 19.53
CA LEU A 64 6.96 -2.67 18.16
C LEU A 64 7.36 -3.87 17.31
N MET A 65 8.27 -4.72 17.81
CA MET A 65 8.74 -5.92 17.12
C MET A 65 7.64 -6.96 16.95
N PHE A 66 6.82 -7.16 17.96
CA PHE A 66 5.64 -8.01 17.87
C PHE A 66 4.67 -7.50 16.80
N GLY A 67 4.40 -6.20 16.74
CA GLY A 67 3.55 -5.58 15.72
C GLY A 67 4.10 -5.75 14.30
N VAL A 68 5.42 -5.65 14.12
CA VAL A 68 6.09 -5.91 12.84
C VAL A 68 5.94 -7.39 12.46
N GLY A 69 6.18 -8.31 13.39
CA GLY A 69 5.97 -9.74 13.17
C GLY A 69 4.51 -10.07 12.80
N LEU A 70 3.54 -9.42 13.46
CA LEU A 70 2.11 -9.61 13.21
C LEU A 70 1.70 -9.21 11.79
N SER A 71 2.31 -8.16 11.25
CA SER A 71 2.03 -7.64 9.90
C SER A 71 2.86 -8.31 8.80
N PHE A 72 3.77 -9.23 9.16
CA PHE A 72 4.64 -9.88 8.20
C PHE A 72 3.88 -10.84 7.27
N SER A 73 3.98 -10.61 5.95
CA SER A 73 3.32 -11.44 4.92
C SER A 73 4.32 -12.13 4.01
N PHE A 74 4.43 -13.45 4.14
CA PHE A 74 5.25 -14.26 3.24
C PHE A 74 4.76 -14.21 1.78
N SER A 75 3.45 -14.10 1.55
CA SER A 75 2.88 -14.08 0.21
C SER A 75 3.26 -12.83 -0.58
N GLU A 76 3.29 -11.67 0.08
CA GLU A 76 3.71 -10.41 -0.53
C GLU A 76 5.21 -10.41 -0.87
N LEU A 77 6.04 -10.87 0.07
CA LEU A 77 7.47 -11.03 -0.17
C LEU A 77 7.73 -12.02 -1.33
N TRP A 78 6.99 -13.12 -1.37
CA TRP A 78 7.14 -14.13 -2.41
C TRP A 78 6.80 -13.61 -3.80
N ALA A 79 5.85 -12.67 -3.91
CA ALA A 79 5.46 -12.04 -5.18
C ALA A 79 6.61 -11.22 -5.81
N VAL A 80 7.44 -10.57 -4.99
CA VAL A 80 8.56 -9.71 -5.47
C VAL A 80 9.94 -10.30 -5.18
N ARG A 81 10.04 -11.56 -4.71
CA ARG A 81 11.29 -12.19 -4.23
C ARG A 81 12.46 -12.13 -5.21
N ARG A 82 12.18 -12.21 -6.51
CA ARG A 82 13.23 -12.24 -7.55
C ARG A 82 14.04 -10.94 -7.64
N ILE A 83 13.48 -9.82 -7.17
CA ILE A 83 14.15 -8.52 -7.16
C ILE A 83 14.38 -8.02 -5.74
N ALA A 84 13.42 -8.18 -4.84
CA ALA A 84 13.52 -7.65 -3.48
C ALA A 84 14.61 -8.36 -2.68
N ILE A 85 14.68 -9.70 -2.69
CA ILE A 85 15.68 -10.44 -1.92
C ILE A 85 17.12 -10.12 -2.37
N PRO A 86 17.53 -10.35 -3.65
CA PRO A 86 18.90 -10.08 -4.04
C PRO A 86 19.22 -8.60 -4.03
N GLY A 87 18.25 -7.73 -4.30
CA GLY A 87 18.43 -6.29 -4.29
C GLY A 87 18.67 -5.75 -2.88
N ALA A 88 17.85 -6.14 -1.92
CA ALA A 88 18.01 -5.73 -0.53
C ALA A 88 19.31 -6.26 0.07
N LEU A 89 19.66 -7.54 -0.18
CA LEU A 89 20.93 -8.11 0.27
C LEU A 89 22.14 -7.34 -0.25
N LEU A 90 22.16 -7.03 -1.55
CA LEU A 90 23.25 -6.28 -2.16
C LEU A 90 23.32 -4.84 -1.65
N ALA A 91 22.17 -4.17 -1.52
CA ALA A 91 22.13 -2.80 -1.03
C ALA A 91 22.50 -2.72 0.45
N SER A 92 22.00 -3.61 1.28
CA SER A 92 22.36 -3.67 2.70
C SER A 92 23.86 -3.98 2.89
N ALA A 93 24.39 -4.95 2.16
CA ALA A 93 25.82 -5.27 2.21
C ALA A 93 26.69 -4.09 1.77
N PHE A 94 26.32 -3.45 0.65
CA PHE A 94 27.03 -2.26 0.16
C PHE A 94 26.96 -1.09 1.14
N THR A 95 25.76 -0.80 1.65
CA THR A 95 25.55 0.31 2.59
C THR A 95 26.30 0.06 3.90
N SER A 96 26.27 -1.17 4.41
CA SER A 96 27.01 -1.55 5.62
C SER A 96 28.51 -1.45 5.42
N ALA A 97 29.02 -1.92 4.28
CA ALA A 97 30.45 -1.83 3.97
C ALA A 97 30.90 -0.36 3.82
N LEU A 98 30.11 0.46 3.10
CA LEU A 98 30.40 1.88 2.93
C LEU A 98 30.32 2.65 4.26
N GLY A 99 29.34 2.34 5.11
CA GLY A 99 29.22 2.90 6.44
C GLY A 99 30.35 2.47 7.37
N ALA A 100 30.77 1.20 7.29
CA ALA A 100 31.92 0.70 8.03
C ALA A 100 33.23 1.40 7.62
N GLU A 101 33.44 1.59 6.32
CA GLU A 101 34.60 2.31 5.81
C GLU A 101 34.62 3.76 6.28
N VAL A 102 33.47 4.45 6.22
CA VAL A 102 33.32 5.81 6.77
C VAL A 102 33.65 5.83 8.26
N GLY A 103 33.11 4.88 9.03
CA GLY A 103 33.40 4.78 10.47
C GLY A 103 34.89 4.54 10.73
N HIS A 104 35.52 3.64 9.97
CA HIS A 104 36.95 3.33 10.10
C HIS A 104 37.84 4.51 9.76
N LEU A 105 37.59 5.18 8.62
CA LEU A 105 38.34 6.36 8.20
C LEU A 105 38.25 7.52 9.19
N LEU A 106 37.16 7.59 9.96
CA LEU A 106 36.92 8.60 10.97
C LEU A 106 37.29 8.11 12.38
N GLY A 107 38.05 7.03 12.51
CA GLY A 107 38.75 6.60 13.71
C GLY A 107 38.00 5.63 14.62
N LEU A 108 36.93 4.94 14.11
CA LEU A 108 36.35 3.83 14.84
C LEU A 108 37.22 2.57 14.67
N ALA A 109 37.28 1.75 15.74
CA ALA A 109 37.89 0.41 15.65
C ALA A 109 37.14 -0.43 14.60
N PRO A 110 37.80 -1.37 13.90
CA PRO A 110 37.18 -2.15 12.82
C PRO A 110 35.87 -2.83 13.21
N GLU A 111 35.80 -3.38 14.43
CA GLU A 111 34.62 -4.04 14.98
C GLU A 111 33.45 -3.05 15.16
N SER A 112 33.74 -1.90 15.78
CA SER A 112 32.77 -0.81 15.95
C SER A 112 32.33 -0.21 14.61
N ALA A 113 33.26 -0.08 13.66
CA ALA A 113 32.98 0.43 12.33
C ALA A 113 32.04 -0.50 11.56
N LEU A 114 32.22 -1.82 11.66
CA LEU A 114 31.32 -2.81 11.06
C LEU A 114 29.89 -2.66 11.62
N ILE A 115 29.75 -2.61 12.94
CA ILE A 115 28.44 -2.45 13.61
C ILE A 115 27.82 -1.11 13.24
N PHE A 116 28.61 -0.03 13.21
CA PHE A 116 28.18 1.27 12.76
C PHE A 116 27.59 1.23 11.35
N GLY A 117 28.29 0.57 10.41
CA GLY A 117 27.78 0.37 9.04
C GLY A 117 26.51 -0.47 8.96
N LEU A 118 26.41 -1.52 9.79
CA LEU A 118 25.23 -2.37 9.87
C LEU A 118 23.97 -1.61 10.36
N CYS A 119 24.14 -0.55 11.17
CA CYS A 119 23.03 0.31 11.57
C CYS A 119 22.33 0.99 10.39
N PHE A 120 23.00 1.17 9.25
CA PHE A 120 22.42 1.80 8.05
C PHE A 120 21.81 0.79 7.06
N ALA A 121 21.84 -0.50 7.37
CA ALA A 121 21.42 -1.58 6.47
C ALA A 121 19.93 -1.55 6.10
N SER A 122 19.04 -1.08 6.98
CA SER A 122 17.60 -1.13 6.76
C SER A 122 16.96 0.25 6.59
N ALA A 123 15.78 0.26 5.96
CA ALA A 123 14.93 1.42 5.76
C ALA A 123 13.59 1.23 6.46
N SER A 124 13.02 2.29 7.06
CA SER A 124 11.76 2.23 7.78
C SER A 124 10.57 1.97 6.86
N THR A 125 9.90 0.85 7.08
CA THR A 125 8.68 0.47 6.35
C THR A 125 7.57 1.51 6.54
N VAL A 126 7.45 2.11 7.73
CA VAL A 126 6.44 3.14 8.04
C VAL A 126 6.66 4.40 7.20
N VAL A 127 7.90 4.84 7.07
CA VAL A 127 8.26 6.02 6.26
C VAL A 127 8.06 5.74 4.77
N ILE A 128 8.42 4.55 4.31
CA ILE A 128 8.18 4.10 2.92
C ILE A 128 6.68 4.14 2.60
N VAL A 129 5.84 3.50 3.41
CA VAL A 129 4.39 3.46 3.22
C VAL A 129 3.82 4.88 3.14
N ARG A 130 4.23 5.76 4.05
CA ARG A 130 3.78 7.14 4.06
C ARG A 130 4.18 7.90 2.79
N GLY A 131 5.45 7.84 2.38
CA GLY A 131 5.93 8.48 1.16
C GLY A 131 5.23 7.96 -0.10
N LEU A 132 4.93 6.66 -0.15
CA LEU A 132 4.19 6.04 -1.24
C LEU A 132 2.71 6.44 -1.25
N ILE A 133 2.06 6.61 -0.07
CA ILE A 133 0.68 7.14 0.02
C ILE A 133 0.64 8.59 -0.44
N GLU A 134 1.54 9.45 0.03
CA GLU A 134 1.59 10.87 -0.34
C GLU A 134 1.84 11.09 -1.84
N THR A 135 2.50 10.14 -2.51
CA THR A 135 2.74 10.16 -3.96
C THR A 135 1.79 9.27 -4.76
N ASP A 136 0.79 8.65 -4.10
CA ASP A 136 -0.19 7.73 -4.67
C ASP A 136 0.44 6.54 -5.43
N GLN A 137 1.55 6.02 -4.89
CA GLN A 137 2.30 4.92 -5.51
C GLN A 137 2.28 3.62 -4.69
N LEU A 138 1.52 3.55 -3.60
CA LEU A 138 1.50 2.37 -2.72
C LEU A 138 1.09 1.09 -3.47
N SER A 139 0.10 1.15 -4.32
CA SER A 139 -0.38 0.01 -5.12
C SER A 139 0.38 -0.19 -6.43
N SER A 140 1.36 0.66 -6.74
CA SER A 140 2.19 0.57 -7.95
C SER A 140 3.18 -0.60 -7.90
N ALA A 141 3.81 -0.94 -9.03
CA ALA A 141 4.90 -1.91 -9.07
C ALA A 141 6.09 -1.46 -8.21
N ALA A 142 6.42 -0.15 -8.23
CA ALA A 142 7.47 0.43 -7.40
C ALA A 142 7.15 0.30 -5.91
N GLY A 143 5.89 0.57 -5.50
CA GLY A 143 5.45 0.43 -4.13
C GLY A 143 5.60 -1.01 -3.61
N ARG A 144 5.13 -2.00 -4.36
CA ARG A 144 5.30 -3.41 -3.98
C ARG A 144 6.76 -3.83 -3.89
N ILE A 145 7.64 -3.36 -4.79
CA ILE A 145 9.07 -3.65 -4.73
C ILE A 145 9.68 -2.99 -3.49
N ALA A 146 9.39 -1.72 -3.22
CA ALA A 146 9.94 -0.99 -2.07
C ALA A 146 9.52 -1.62 -0.74
N LEU A 147 8.26 -2.03 -0.61
CA LEU A 147 7.77 -2.74 0.58
C LEU A 147 8.43 -4.11 0.75
N GLY A 148 8.49 -4.92 -0.32
CA GLY A 148 9.17 -6.22 -0.25
C GLY A 148 10.67 -6.07 0.03
N TRP A 149 11.30 -4.99 -0.45
CA TRP A 149 12.70 -4.67 -0.19
C TRP A 149 12.93 -4.33 1.28
N SER A 150 12.12 -3.44 1.89
CA SER A 150 12.23 -3.08 3.29
C SER A 150 12.01 -4.28 4.23
N VAL A 151 11.07 -5.16 3.91
CA VAL A 151 10.84 -6.41 4.67
C VAL A 151 12.11 -7.28 4.71
N VAL A 152 12.83 -7.40 3.60
CA VAL A 152 14.10 -8.14 3.56
C VAL A 152 15.18 -7.42 4.37
N GLU A 153 15.28 -6.10 4.27
CA GLU A 153 16.22 -5.30 5.07
C GLU A 153 15.93 -5.44 6.57
N ASP A 154 14.66 -5.42 6.99
CA ASP A 154 14.27 -5.61 8.38
C ASP A 154 14.65 -7.02 8.87
N LEU A 155 14.49 -8.03 8.03
CA LEU A 155 14.92 -9.40 8.36
C LEU A 155 16.45 -9.49 8.52
N ILE A 156 17.23 -8.77 7.70
CA ILE A 156 18.68 -8.67 7.85
C ILE A 156 19.04 -8.09 9.22
N VAL A 157 18.40 -6.97 9.62
CA VAL A 157 18.67 -6.36 10.93
C VAL A 157 18.28 -7.27 12.07
N VAL A 158 17.17 -8.02 11.95
CA VAL A 158 16.81 -9.03 12.95
C VAL A 158 17.91 -10.08 13.09
N VAL A 159 18.48 -10.57 11.98
CA VAL A 159 19.62 -11.51 12.02
C VAL A 159 20.84 -10.86 12.68
N VAL A 160 21.14 -9.60 12.38
CA VAL A 160 22.25 -8.84 13.00
C VAL A 160 22.04 -8.70 14.51
N LEU A 161 20.82 -8.36 14.95
CA LEU A 161 20.46 -8.27 16.39
C LEU A 161 20.66 -9.59 17.12
N VAL A 162 20.46 -10.71 16.42
CA VAL A 162 20.73 -12.05 16.95
C VAL A 162 22.22 -12.32 17.11
N LEU A 163 23.01 -11.93 16.14
CA LEU A 163 24.44 -12.20 16.12
C LEU A 163 25.23 -11.26 17.05
N LEU A 164 24.69 -10.08 17.33
CA LEU A 164 25.38 -9.05 18.10
C LEU A 164 25.87 -9.51 19.48
N PRO A 165 25.06 -10.19 20.34
CA PRO A 165 25.55 -10.71 21.60
C PRO A 165 26.67 -11.76 21.47
N ALA A 166 26.64 -12.54 20.39
CA ALA A 166 27.70 -13.52 20.11
C ALA A 166 29.00 -12.82 19.67
N LEU A 167 28.89 -11.72 18.90
CA LEU A 167 30.04 -10.92 18.47
C LEU A 167 30.71 -10.22 19.68
N GLY A 168 29.92 -9.80 20.67
CA GLY A 168 30.44 -9.15 21.89
C GLY A 168 31.21 -10.06 22.84
N GLN A 169 31.05 -11.39 22.69
CA GLN A 169 31.71 -12.38 23.53
C GLN A 169 33.00 -12.96 22.92
N VAL A 170 33.30 -12.64 21.66
CA VAL A 170 34.45 -13.20 20.94
C VAL A 170 35.52 -12.14 20.78
N ASP A 171 36.75 -12.44 21.17
CA ASP A 171 37.90 -11.67 20.76
C ASP A 171 38.18 -11.93 19.26
N LEU A 172 37.77 -10.98 18.40
CA LEU A 172 37.98 -11.06 16.97
C LEU A 172 39.46 -11.19 16.56
N ARG A 173 40.38 -10.96 17.50
CA ARG A 173 41.83 -11.13 17.33
C ARG A 173 42.30 -12.56 17.65
N ALA A 174 41.50 -13.36 18.34
CA ALA A 174 41.87 -14.70 18.78
C ALA A 174 41.87 -15.80 17.69
N GLY A 175 41.34 -15.46 16.49
CA GLY A 175 41.37 -16.35 15.33
C GLY A 175 39.98 -16.75 14.81
N GLY A 176 39.88 -16.98 13.49
CA GLY A 176 38.60 -17.23 12.81
C GLY A 176 37.81 -18.45 13.31
N GLY A 177 38.43 -19.39 14.03
CA GLY A 177 37.75 -20.58 14.58
C GLY A 177 36.74 -20.27 15.68
N GLU A 178 37.12 -19.40 16.63
CA GLU A 178 36.20 -18.98 17.71
C GLU A 178 35.02 -18.20 17.21
N LEU A 179 35.23 -17.33 16.23
CA LEU A 179 34.18 -16.58 15.55
C LEU A 179 33.17 -17.50 14.86
N VAL A 180 33.66 -18.52 14.14
CA VAL A 180 32.78 -19.50 13.46
C VAL A 180 31.97 -20.30 14.47
N LEU A 181 32.57 -20.70 15.59
CA LEU A 181 31.87 -21.43 16.66
C LEU A 181 30.82 -20.54 17.37
N ALA A 182 31.13 -19.28 17.64
CA ALA A 182 30.21 -18.36 18.26
C ALA A 182 29.02 -18.04 17.36
N ILE A 183 29.27 -17.73 16.08
CA ILE A 183 28.20 -17.51 15.07
C ILE A 183 27.39 -18.79 14.88
N GLY A 184 28.04 -19.95 14.74
CA GLY A 184 27.37 -21.22 14.60
C GLY A 184 26.48 -21.56 15.80
N GLY A 185 26.99 -21.29 17.03
CA GLY A 185 26.24 -21.46 18.27
C GLY A 185 25.04 -20.52 18.37
N ALA A 186 25.21 -19.26 17.98
CA ALA A 186 24.11 -18.29 17.95
C ALA A 186 23.04 -18.67 16.92
N LEU A 187 23.43 -19.04 15.71
CA LEU A 187 22.52 -19.50 14.67
C LEU A 187 21.79 -20.80 15.06
N LEU A 188 22.48 -21.72 15.75
CA LEU A 188 21.85 -22.94 16.27
C LEU A 188 20.79 -22.61 17.33
N ARG A 189 21.09 -21.73 18.29
CA ARG A 189 20.12 -21.30 19.33
C ARG A 189 18.89 -20.65 18.71
N VAL A 190 19.10 -19.78 17.73
CA VAL A 190 18.00 -19.13 16.99
C VAL A 190 17.25 -20.12 16.12
N GLY A 191 17.95 -21.05 15.49
CA GLY A 191 17.31 -22.16 14.76
C GLY A 191 16.42 -23.02 15.66
N LEU A 192 16.90 -23.32 16.87
CA LEU A 192 16.11 -24.04 17.88
C LEU A 192 14.91 -23.19 18.37
N LEU A 193 15.11 -21.91 18.66
CA LEU A 193 14.01 -20.99 18.96
C LEU A 193 12.97 -20.95 17.83
N GLY A 194 13.43 -20.80 16.59
CA GLY A 194 12.56 -20.84 15.41
C GLY A 194 11.82 -22.17 15.29
N ALA A 195 12.50 -23.29 15.48
CA ALA A 195 11.87 -24.62 15.45
C ALA A 195 10.79 -24.77 16.54
N VAL A 196 11.03 -24.27 17.75
CA VAL A 196 10.05 -24.27 18.84
C VAL A 196 8.88 -23.34 18.50
N VAL A 197 9.16 -22.09 18.11
CA VAL A 197 8.12 -21.08 17.85
C VAL A 197 7.27 -21.44 16.63
N PHE A 198 7.87 -21.88 15.53
CA PHE A 198 7.12 -22.25 14.32
C PHE A 198 6.65 -23.71 14.30
N GLY A 199 7.20 -24.59 15.16
CA GLY A 199 6.71 -25.96 15.34
C GLY A 199 5.53 -26.04 16.33
N LEU A 200 5.67 -25.42 17.50
CA LEU A 200 4.64 -25.45 18.55
C LEU A 200 3.67 -24.26 18.47
N GLY A 201 4.14 -23.11 18.04
CA GLY A 201 3.34 -21.89 17.97
C GLY A 201 2.04 -22.03 17.18
N PRO A 202 2.05 -22.54 15.93
CA PRO A 202 0.82 -22.74 15.15
C PRO A 202 -0.17 -23.74 15.77
N LEU A 203 0.29 -24.58 16.71
CA LEU A 203 -0.56 -25.51 17.45
C LEU A 203 -1.14 -24.90 18.72
N LEU A 204 -0.33 -24.14 19.47
CA LEU A 204 -0.68 -23.62 20.79
C LEU A 204 -1.40 -22.26 20.70
N VAL A 205 -0.88 -21.34 19.88
CA VAL A 205 -1.38 -19.97 19.82
C VAL A 205 -2.84 -19.89 19.34
N PRO A 206 -3.26 -20.55 18.24
CA PRO A 206 -4.65 -20.53 17.83
C PRO A 206 -5.60 -21.15 18.86
N ARG A 207 -5.17 -22.23 19.55
CA ARG A 207 -5.96 -22.86 20.62
C ARG A 207 -6.12 -21.93 21.82
N LEU A 208 -5.05 -21.26 22.24
CA LEU A 208 -5.09 -20.28 23.34
C LEU A 208 -6.01 -19.12 22.98
N LEU A 209 -5.83 -18.53 21.82
CA LEU A 209 -6.66 -17.40 21.36
C LEU A 209 -8.13 -17.82 21.20
N ALA A 210 -8.41 -19.00 20.66
CA ALA A 210 -9.76 -19.53 20.55
C ALA A 210 -10.41 -19.78 21.92
N LEU A 211 -9.64 -20.29 22.90
CA LEU A 211 -10.11 -20.49 24.27
C LEU A 211 -10.51 -19.16 24.91
N VAL A 212 -9.65 -18.13 24.77
CA VAL A 212 -9.90 -16.80 25.32
C VAL A 212 -11.03 -16.09 24.57
N ALA A 213 -11.12 -16.24 23.25
CA ALA A 213 -12.22 -15.68 22.46
C ALA A 213 -13.59 -16.25 22.87
N ARG A 214 -13.67 -17.53 23.28
CA ARG A 214 -14.90 -18.14 23.82
C ARG A 214 -15.36 -17.52 25.14
N ALA A 215 -14.45 -16.91 25.90
CA ALA A 215 -14.80 -16.20 27.13
C ALA A 215 -15.53 -14.86 26.86
N GLN A 216 -15.62 -14.43 25.59
CA GLN A 216 -16.27 -13.18 25.13
C GLN A 216 -15.82 -11.92 25.89
N SER A 217 -14.61 -11.94 26.44
CA SER A 217 -13.99 -10.80 27.14
C SER A 217 -12.86 -10.23 26.28
N ARG A 218 -13.04 -8.98 25.87
CA ARG A 218 -12.01 -8.24 25.13
C ARG A 218 -10.75 -8.03 25.98
N GLU A 219 -10.92 -7.79 27.27
CA GLU A 219 -9.81 -7.61 28.20
C GLU A 219 -8.90 -8.85 28.28
N LEU A 220 -9.51 -10.05 28.39
CA LEU A 220 -8.77 -11.30 28.41
C LEU A 220 -8.08 -11.57 27.06
N PHE A 221 -8.71 -11.18 25.95
CA PHE A 221 -8.10 -11.35 24.65
C PHE A 221 -6.86 -10.44 24.48
N THR A 222 -6.98 -9.17 24.83
CA THR A 222 -5.86 -8.21 24.82
C THR A 222 -4.74 -8.68 25.75
N LEU A 223 -5.08 -9.19 26.96
CA LEU A 223 -4.12 -9.75 27.91
C LEU A 223 -3.41 -10.97 27.32
N ALA A 224 -4.12 -11.87 26.64
CA ALA A 224 -3.50 -13.02 25.98
C ALA A 224 -2.51 -12.62 24.88
N VAL A 225 -2.84 -11.60 24.08
CA VAL A 225 -1.93 -11.05 23.06
C VAL A 225 -0.68 -10.45 23.70
N LEU A 226 -0.82 -9.69 24.81
CA LEU A 226 0.31 -9.15 25.55
C LEU A 226 1.18 -10.25 26.17
N VAL A 227 0.55 -11.28 26.74
CA VAL A 227 1.28 -12.46 27.30
C VAL A 227 2.05 -13.17 26.20
N LEU A 228 1.49 -13.30 24.99
CA LEU A 228 2.19 -13.87 23.85
C LEU A 228 3.38 -12.98 23.44
N ALA A 229 3.21 -11.67 23.36
CA ALA A 229 4.28 -10.74 22.98
C ALA A 229 5.43 -10.74 23.99
N LEU A 230 5.12 -10.50 25.27
CA LEU A 230 6.11 -10.44 26.35
C LEU A 230 6.68 -11.82 26.67
N GLY A 231 5.85 -12.85 26.66
CA GLY A 231 6.26 -14.23 26.97
C GLY A 231 7.22 -14.81 25.94
N THR A 232 6.95 -14.60 24.64
CA THR A 232 7.88 -15.04 23.59
C THR A 232 9.19 -14.27 23.62
N ALA A 233 9.15 -12.95 23.93
CA ALA A 233 10.33 -12.13 24.14
C ALA A 233 11.18 -12.64 25.32
N TYR A 234 10.54 -12.92 26.45
CA TYR A 234 11.18 -13.45 27.66
C TYR A 234 11.80 -14.84 27.43
N VAL A 235 11.03 -15.77 26.85
CA VAL A 235 11.51 -17.12 26.56
C VAL A 235 12.71 -17.09 25.60
N ALA A 236 12.67 -16.23 24.58
CA ALA A 236 13.77 -16.08 23.64
C ALA A 236 15.05 -15.61 24.33
N SER A 237 14.93 -14.65 25.25
CA SER A 237 16.07 -14.10 25.99
C SER A 237 16.64 -15.09 27.01
N GLU A 238 15.80 -15.60 27.90
CA GLU A 238 16.25 -16.40 29.05
C GLU A 238 16.64 -17.83 28.67
N TRP A 239 15.92 -18.45 27.74
CA TRP A 239 16.15 -19.89 27.45
C TRP A 239 17.05 -20.10 26.25
N PHE A 240 17.03 -19.17 25.28
CA PHE A 240 17.80 -19.30 24.05
C PHE A 240 18.94 -18.29 23.93
N GLY A 241 19.05 -17.33 24.85
CA GLY A 241 20.06 -16.25 24.80
C GLY A 241 19.92 -15.40 23.54
N ALA A 242 18.72 -15.32 22.96
CA ALA A 242 18.40 -14.50 21.82
C ALA A 242 17.98 -13.09 22.27
N SER A 243 17.94 -12.12 21.35
CA SER A 243 17.45 -10.78 21.72
C SER A 243 15.95 -10.80 22.03
N ILE A 244 15.53 -10.00 23.01
CA ILE A 244 14.11 -9.77 23.37
C ILE A 244 13.30 -9.37 22.14
N ALA A 245 13.88 -8.51 21.28
CA ALA A 245 13.28 -8.03 20.06
C ALA A 245 12.95 -9.17 19.05
N LEU A 246 13.87 -10.15 18.90
CA LEU A 246 13.65 -11.31 18.03
C LEU A 246 12.52 -12.21 18.56
N GLY A 247 12.50 -12.46 19.87
CA GLY A 247 11.44 -13.28 20.47
C GLY A 247 10.06 -12.67 20.26
N ALA A 248 9.94 -11.36 20.47
CA ALA A 248 8.71 -10.63 20.18
C ALA A 248 8.31 -10.68 18.71
N PHE A 249 9.25 -10.49 17.79
CA PHE A 249 9.02 -10.60 16.33
C PHE A 249 8.49 -11.97 15.92
N PHE A 250 9.12 -13.05 16.39
CA PHE A 250 8.67 -14.42 16.11
C PHE A 250 7.28 -14.70 16.71
N GLY A 251 7.03 -14.24 17.95
CA GLY A 251 5.70 -14.31 18.56
C GLY A 251 4.63 -13.63 17.71
N GLY A 252 4.94 -12.41 17.23
CA GLY A 252 4.08 -11.68 16.32
C GLY A 252 3.80 -12.43 15.01
N MET A 253 4.82 -13.03 14.39
CA MET A 253 4.66 -13.81 13.16
C MET A 253 3.71 -15.01 13.34
N VAL A 254 3.80 -15.73 14.47
CA VAL A 254 2.91 -16.86 14.75
C VAL A 254 1.47 -16.40 14.97
N VAL A 255 1.26 -15.31 15.71
CA VAL A 255 -0.06 -14.72 15.91
C VAL A 255 -0.63 -14.19 14.58
N GLY A 256 0.22 -13.57 13.75
CA GLY A 256 -0.15 -13.04 12.43
C GLY A 256 -0.63 -14.10 11.44
N GLN A 257 -0.20 -15.36 11.60
CA GLN A 257 -0.65 -16.49 10.79
C GLN A 257 -1.91 -17.19 11.33
N SER A 258 -2.45 -16.74 12.49
CA SER A 258 -3.66 -17.30 13.07
C SER A 258 -4.94 -16.68 12.49
N ASP A 259 -6.06 -17.40 12.55
CA ASP A 259 -7.39 -16.87 12.15
C ASP A 259 -7.82 -15.63 12.95
N SER A 260 -7.26 -15.45 14.15
CA SER A 260 -7.51 -14.31 15.04
C SER A 260 -6.53 -13.14 14.82
N SER A 261 -5.70 -13.18 13.78
CA SER A 261 -4.66 -12.17 13.50
C SER A 261 -5.21 -10.75 13.42
N HIS A 262 -6.36 -10.55 12.74
CA HIS A 262 -6.99 -9.24 12.63
C HIS A 262 -7.43 -8.67 13.98
N GLN A 263 -8.02 -9.50 14.83
CA GLN A 263 -8.41 -9.09 16.17
C GLN A 263 -7.20 -8.81 17.06
N ALA A 264 -6.21 -9.69 17.02
CA ALA A 264 -4.94 -9.49 17.75
C ALA A 264 -4.24 -8.19 17.30
N ALA A 265 -4.25 -7.89 16.00
CA ALA A 265 -3.73 -6.63 15.47
C ALA A 265 -4.53 -5.43 16.02
N ALA A 266 -5.86 -5.48 15.95
CA ALA A 266 -6.73 -4.39 16.43
C ALA A 266 -6.50 -4.05 17.91
N ASP A 267 -6.22 -5.05 18.73
CA ASP A 267 -5.99 -4.86 20.17
C ASP A 267 -4.52 -4.54 20.52
N ALA A 268 -3.55 -5.09 19.77
CA ALA A 268 -2.12 -4.85 20.02
C ALA A 268 -1.62 -3.51 19.45
N LEU A 269 -2.10 -3.08 18.27
CA LEU A 269 -1.59 -1.88 17.60
C LEU A 269 -1.73 -0.59 18.42
N PRO A 270 -2.84 -0.30 19.13
CA PRO A 270 -2.95 0.89 19.96
C PRO A 270 -1.93 0.91 21.11
N LEU A 271 -1.67 -0.25 21.72
CA LEU A 271 -0.66 -0.37 22.78
C LEU A 271 0.73 -0.21 22.21
N ARG A 272 1.04 -0.88 21.09
CA ARG A 272 2.30 -0.69 20.36
C ARG A 272 2.55 0.78 20.06
N ASP A 273 1.55 1.49 19.53
CA ASP A 273 1.71 2.90 19.16
C ASP A 273 1.98 3.79 20.39
N ALA A 274 1.28 3.57 21.49
CA ALA A 274 1.51 4.31 22.75
C ALA A 274 2.93 4.08 23.31
N PHE A 275 3.37 2.82 23.36
CA PHE A 275 4.70 2.48 23.88
C PHE A 275 5.81 2.81 22.87
N ALA A 276 5.54 2.79 21.56
CA ALA A 276 6.47 3.28 20.55
C ALA A 276 6.76 4.78 20.72
N VAL A 277 5.76 5.60 21.08
CA VAL A 277 5.99 7.01 21.41
C VAL A 277 6.96 7.14 22.58
N LEU A 278 6.76 6.37 23.67
CA LEU A 278 7.66 6.38 24.82
C LEU A 278 9.06 5.92 24.45
N PHE A 279 9.19 4.91 23.59
CA PHE A 279 10.47 4.46 23.04
C PHE A 279 11.19 5.59 22.30
N PHE A 280 10.52 6.28 21.35
CA PHE A 280 11.15 7.37 20.60
C PHE A 280 11.51 8.57 21.50
N VAL A 281 10.68 8.89 22.50
CA VAL A 281 11.01 9.91 23.49
C VAL A 281 12.26 9.49 24.28
N ALA A 282 12.33 8.25 24.76
CA ALA A 282 13.50 7.76 25.51
C ALA A 282 14.77 7.78 24.65
N VAL A 283 14.69 7.37 23.38
CA VAL A 283 15.81 7.46 22.44
C VAL A 283 16.23 8.92 22.24
N GLY A 284 15.26 9.83 22.07
CA GLY A 284 15.54 11.26 21.95
C GLY A 284 16.22 11.86 23.20
N MET A 285 15.87 11.39 24.40
CA MET A 285 16.51 11.82 25.64
C MET A 285 18.01 11.46 25.72
N LEU A 286 18.42 10.39 25.03
CA LEU A 286 19.82 9.97 24.97
C LEU A 286 20.65 10.76 23.97
N PHE A 287 20.00 11.50 23.08
CA PHE A 287 20.68 12.25 22.03
C PHE A 287 21.26 13.58 22.55
N ASP A 288 22.53 13.80 22.29
CA ASP A 288 23.20 15.07 22.56
C ASP A 288 23.20 15.97 21.31
N PRO A 289 22.44 17.09 21.31
CA PRO A 289 22.45 18.01 20.19
C PRO A 289 23.80 18.69 19.92
N GLY A 290 24.64 18.85 20.98
CA GLY A 290 25.98 19.44 20.88
C GLY A 290 26.90 18.64 19.97
N PHE A 291 26.72 17.35 19.93
CA PHE A 291 27.47 16.41 19.10
C PHE A 291 27.46 16.77 17.58
N VAL A 292 26.36 17.31 17.07
CA VAL A 292 26.24 17.73 15.65
C VAL A 292 27.32 18.76 15.28
N LEU A 293 27.75 19.58 16.26
CA LEU A 293 28.78 20.59 16.08
C LEU A 293 30.18 20.03 16.33
N GLU A 294 30.29 18.97 17.13
CA GLU A 294 31.59 18.37 17.51
C GLU A 294 32.10 17.40 16.44
N GLU A 295 31.22 16.61 15.80
CA GLU A 295 31.58 15.58 14.83
C GLU A 295 30.85 15.75 13.47
N PRO A 296 30.89 16.92 12.84
CA PRO A 296 30.17 17.18 11.59
C PRO A 296 30.64 16.28 10.45
N GLY A 297 31.94 15.91 10.42
CA GLY A 297 32.51 15.06 9.38
C GLY A 297 31.86 13.67 9.36
N LEU A 298 31.73 13.02 10.53
CA LEU A 298 31.16 11.70 10.66
C LEU A 298 29.64 11.72 10.33
N LEU A 299 28.94 12.76 10.79
CA LEU A 299 27.50 12.92 10.51
C LEU A 299 27.20 13.13 9.02
N PHE A 300 27.90 14.09 8.38
CA PHE A 300 27.66 14.36 6.95
C PHE A 300 28.12 13.21 6.04
N ALA A 301 29.20 12.51 6.40
CA ALA A 301 29.63 11.32 5.67
C ALA A 301 28.58 10.19 5.82
N SER A 302 28.04 9.96 7.01
CA SER A 302 26.98 8.99 7.26
C SER A 302 25.66 9.33 6.51
N LEU A 303 25.29 10.60 6.52
CA LEU A 303 24.16 11.08 5.69
C LEU A 303 24.44 10.87 4.19
N GLY A 304 25.69 11.06 3.73
CA GLY A 304 26.10 10.76 2.36
C GLY A 304 25.92 9.27 2.01
N VAL A 305 26.30 8.37 2.92
CA VAL A 305 26.07 6.92 2.76
C VAL A 305 24.58 6.63 2.58
N VAL A 306 23.74 7.19 3.43
CA VAL A 306 22.30 6.89 3.51
C VAL A 306 21.50 7.58 2.41
N LEU A 307 21.71 8.88 2.19
CA LEU A 307 20.92 9.68 1.25
C LEU A 307 21.42 9.60 -0.19
N ILE A 308 22.65 9.17 -0.41
CA ILE A 308 23.25 9.07 -1.75
C ILE A 308 23.71 7.63 -2.04
N GLY A 309 24.55 7.05 -1.21
CA GLY A 309 25.13 5.71 -1.44
C GLY A 309 24.09 4.61 -1.54
N LYS A 310 23.22 4.49 -0.53
CA LYS A 310 22.16 3.48 -0.47
C LYS A 310 21.18 3.58 -1.65
N PRO A 311 20.56 4.74 -1.95
CA PRO A 311 19.67 4.86 -3.09
C PRO A 311 20.38 4.71 -4.45
N ALA A 312 21.63 5.10 -4.58
CA ALA A 312 22.40 4.87 -5.81
C ALA A 312 22.62 3.38 -6.06
N MET A 313 22.90 2.59 -5.02
CA MET A 313 23.03 1.15 -5.14
C MET A 313 21.68 0.49 -5.50
N ALA A 314 20.57 0.87 -4.82
CA ALA A 314 19.24 0.37 -5.14
C ALA A 314 18.85 0.70 -6.59
N LEU A 315 19.06 1.95 -7.02
CA LEU A 315 18.84 2.39 -8.40
C LEU A 315 19.66 1.54 -9.39
N SER A 316 20.94 1.33 -9.11
CA SER A 316 21.83 0.56 -9.97
C SER A 316 21.35 -0.89 -10.13
N VAL A 317 20.97 -1.56 -9.04
CA VAL A 317 20.44 -2.93 -9.07
C VAL A 317 19.19 -3.02 -9.92
N LEU A 318 18.25 -2.08 -9.73
CA LEU A 318 17.00 -2.07 -10.48
C LEU A 318 17.22 -1.80 -11.97
N LEU A 319 18.07 -0.83 -12.30
CA LEU A 319 18.41 -0.52 -13.69
C LEU A 319 19.12 -1.70 -14.35
N LEU A 320 20.09 -2.35 -13.69
CA LEU A 320 20.78 -3.53 -14.21
C LEU A 320 19.84 -4.71 -14.43
N ARG A 321 18.77 -4.82 -13.64
CA ARG A 321 17.69 -5.81 -13.84
C ARG A 321 16.66 -5.41 -14.89
N GLY A 322 16.83 -4.25 -15.53
CA GLY A 322 16.01 -3.79 -16.65
C GLY A 322 14.71 -3.07 -16.26
N TYR A 323 14.56 -2.68 -14.99
CA TYR A 323 13.41 -1.89 -14.57
C TYR A 323 13.45 -0.47 -15.16
N PRO A 324 12.29 0.15 -15.47
CA PRO A 324 12.22 1.52 -15.96
C PRO A 324 12.82 2.51 -14.96
N LEU A 325 13.35 3.64 -15.44
CA LEU A 325 14.05 4.62 -14.62
C LEU A 325 13.16 5.17 -13.49
N ARG A 326 11.92 5.55 -13.81
CA ARG A 326 11.01 6.17 -12.86
C ARG A 326 10.62 5.26 -11.69
N PRO A 327 10.10 4.02 -11.88
CA PRO A 327 9.88 3.08 -10.78
C PRO A 327 11.16 2.82 -9.96
N SER A 328 12.33 2.75 -10.62
CA SER A 328 13.62 2.54 -9.96
C SER A 328 14.00 3.72 -9.06
N LEU A 329 13.74 4.97 -9.50
CA LEU A 329 13.95 6.17 -8.70
C LEU A 329 12.98 6.24 -7.50
N THR A 330 11.73 5.81 -7.68
CA THR A 330 10.77 5.74 -6.57
C THR A 330 11.23 4.76 -5.49
N VAL A 331 11.69 3.56 -5.87
CA VAL A 331 12.23 2.58 -4.90
C VAL A 331 13.51 3.14 -4.25
N ALA A 332 14.41 3.73 -5.02
CA ALA A 332 15.63 4.34 -4.50
C ALA A 332 15.34 5.45 -3.48
N ALA A 333 14.38 6.35 -3.77
CA ALA A 333 13.95 7.37 -2.83
C ALA A 333 13.29 6.78 -1.56
N ALA A 334 12.52 5.71 -1.72
CA ALA A 334 11.87 5.02 -0.61
C ALA A 334 12.88 4.43 0.39
N VAL A 335 13.97 3.83 -0.11
CA VAL A 335 15.00 3.20 0.75
C VAL A 335 16.11 4.18 1.20
N ALA A 336 16.09 5.44 0.77
CA ALA A 336 17.08 6.46 1.08
C ALA A 336 16.91 7.04 2.49
N GLN A 337 16.72 6.21 3.47
CA GLN A 337 16.60 6.56 4.88
C GLN A 337 16.94 5.34 5.74
N VAL A 338 17.08 5.52 7.05
CA VAL A 338 17.40 4.47 8.01
C VAL A 338 16.16 4.11 8.83
N SER A 339 16.03 2.83 9.13
CA SER A 339 14.95 2.28 9.95
C SER A 339 15.12 2.62 11.43
N GLU A 340 14.01 2.64 12.17
CA GLU A 340 13.96 2.70 13.62
C GLU A 340 14.69 1.55 14.31
N PHE A 341 14.93 0.44 13.62
CA PHE A 341 15.70 -0.69 14.16
C PHE A 341 17.18 -0.32 14.42
N ALA A 342 17.70 0.69 13.72
CA ALA A 342 19.03 1.20 13.97
C ALA A 342 19.18 1.75 15.41
N PHE A 343 18.12 2.30 16.00
CA PHE A 343 18.13 2.73 17.40
C PHE A 343 18.32 1.55 18.37
N VAL A 344 17.61 0.45 18.09
CA VAL A 344 17.69 -0.78 18.89
C VAL A 344 19.09 -1.39 18.76
N LEU A 345 19.59 -1.48 17.51
CA LEU A 345 20.90 -2.06 17.21
C LEU A 345 22.03 -1.23 17.84
N ALA A 346 22.01 0.09 17.62
CA ALA A 346 23.03 0.99 18.18
C ALA A 346 22.99 1.04 19.72
N GLY A 347 21.78 1.03 20.30
CA GLY A 347 21.61 0.98 21.77
C GLY A 347 22.16 -0.30 22.37
N LEU A 348 21.80 -1.46 21.81
CA LEU A 348 22.28 -2.77 22.27
C LEU A 348 23.81 -2.90 22.08
N ALA A 349 24.34 -2.45 20.95
CA ALA A 349 25.77 -2.44 20.67
C ALA A 349 26.55 -1.55 21.65
N ASN A 350 25.99 -0.39 22.00
CA ASN A 350 26.58 0.50 22.99
C ASN A 350 26.56 -0.11 24.39
N GLN A 351 25.44 -0.72 24.82
CA GLN A 351 25.37 -1.41 26.13
C GLN A 351 26.37 -2.55 26.25
N GLN A 352 26.72 -3.22 25.15
CA GLN A 352 27.71 -4.30 25.11
C GLN A 352 29.15 -3.80 24.92
N GLY A 353 29.36 -2.47 24.85
CA GLY A 353 30.69 -1.86 24.65
C GLY A 353 31.25 -2.04 23.23
N LEU A 354 30.42 -2.52 22.28
CA LEU A 354 30.80 -2.75 20.87
C LEU A 354 30.73 -1.48 20.02
N LEU A 355 29.93 -0.48 20.44
CA LEU A 355 29.78 0.80 19.75
C LEU A 355 30.01 1.95 20.73
N PRO A 356 30.98 2.86 20.51
CA PRO A 356 31.18 4.03 21.34
C PRO A 356 29.96 4.97 21.33
N GLU A 357 29.77 5.74 22.42
CA GLU A 357 28.63 6.68 22.53
C GLU A 357 28.57 7.65 21.35
N ARG A 358 29.72 8.26 21.01
CA ARG A 358 29.78 9.18 19.86
C ARG A 358 29.28 8.55 18.55
N ALA A 359 29.59 7.28 18.30
CA ALA A 359 29.14 6.59 17.09
C ALA A 359 27.64 6.29 17.16
N ARG A 360 27.12 5.91 18.33
CA ARG A 360 25.69 5.78 18.59
C ARG A 360 24.96 7.10 18.26
N ASP A 361 25.46 8.23 18.74
CA ASP A 361 24.82 9.54 18.57
C ASP A 361 24.81 9.97 17.09
N VAL A 362 25.87 9.64 16.31
CA VAL A 362 25.86 9.78 14.85
C VAL A 362 24.76 8.95 14.21
N VAL A 363 24.60 7.69 14.63
CA VAL A 363 23.52 6.83 14.09
C VAL A 363 22.16 7.46 14.39
N LEU A 364 21.93 7.91 15.65
CA LEU A 364 20.68 8.56 16.04
C LEU A 364 20.41 9.81 15.20
N ALA A 365 21.40 10.68 15.02
CA ALA A 365 21.29 11.88 14.18
C ALA A 365 21.02 11.52 12.71
N THR A 366 21.73 10.53 12.18
CA THR A 366 21.56 10.08 10.79
C THR A 366 20.15 9.53 10.53
N VAL A 367 19.62 8.72 11.45
CA VAL A 367 18.24 8.23 11.37
C VAL A 367 17.25 9.39 11.36
N LEU A 368 17.36 10.30 12.35
CA LEU A 368 16.47 11.45 12.48
C LEU A 368 16.47 12.33 11.21
N LEU A 369 17.66 12.68 10.73
CA LEU A 369 17.81 13.56 9.58
C LEU A 369 17.40 12.86 8.26
N SER A 370 17.70 11.58 8.10
CA SER A 370 17.31 10.84 6.89
C SER A 370 15.79 10.63 6.81
N ILE A 371 15.11 10.32 7.91
CA ILE A 371 13.64 10.26 7.97
C ILE A 371 13.04 11.63 7.65
N THR A 372 13.62 12.70 8.20
CA THR A 372 13.17 14.08 7.93
C THR A 372 13.33 14.46 6.47
N ALA A 373 14.40 14.02 5.81
CA ALA A 373 14.66 14.28 4.40
C ALA A 373 13.80 13.45 3.43
N SER A 374 13.20 12.35 3.87
CA SER A 374 12.48 11.39 3.02
C SER A 374 11.38 12.03 2.14
N PRO A 375 10.48 12.92 2.63
CA PRO A 375 9.47 13.57 1.78
C PRO A 375 10.08 14.41 0.65
N LEU A 376 11.23 15.04 0.91
CA LEU A 376 11.96 15.81 -0.10
C LEU A 376 12.52 14.89 -1.19
N LEU A 377 13.07 13.73 -0.81
CA LEU A 377 13.61 12.75 -1.77
C LEU A 377 12.53 12.23 -2.71
N PHE A 378 11.33 11.94 -2.24
CA PHE A 378 10.20 11.57 -3.10
C PHE A 378 9.84 12.69 -4.09
N ARG A 379 9.84 13.96 -3.65
CA ARG A 379 9.59 15.12 -4.54
C ARG A 379 10.67 15.31 -5.60
N LEU A 380 11.91 14.95 -5.28
CA LEU A 380 13.05 15.08 -6.19
C LEU A 380 13.08 13.99 -7.28
N THR A 381 12.29 12.92 -7.18
CA THR A 381 12.29 11.84 -8.19
C THR A 381 12.00 12.33 -9.61
N GLY A 382 11.03 13.23 -9.78
CA GLY A 382 10.67 13.79 -11.08
C GLY A 382 11.75 14.69 -11.71
N PRO A 383 12.28 15.70 -11.01
CA PRO A 383 13.44 16.48 -11.47
C PRO A 383 14.65 15.62 -11.78
N LEU A 384 14.97 14.65 -10.91
CA LEU A 384 16.11 13.75 -11.09
C LEU A 384 15.95 12.84 -12.32
N GLU A 385 14.75 12.34 -12.58
CA GLU A 385 14.45 11.59 -13.80
C GLU A 385 14.76 12.39 -15.06
N ARG A 386 14.29 13.64 -15.13
CA ARG A 386 14.53 14.53 -16.26
C ARG A 386 16.01 14.81 -16.46
N TRP A 387 16.75 15.06 -15.39
CA TRP A 387 18.19 15.29 -15.43
C TRP A 387 18.94 14.04 -15.90
N LEU A 388 18.64 12.87 -15.34
CA LEU A 388 19.26 11.59 -15.71
C LEU A 388 19.00 11.21 -17.17
N LEU A 389 17.80 11.44 -17.69
CA LEU A 389 17.46 11.20 -19.09
C LEU A 389 18.20 12.16 -20.04
N GLY A 390 18.63 13.33 -19.56
CA GLY A 390 19.51 14.25 -20.27
C GLY A 390 20.95 13.73 -20.45
N LEU A 391 21.37 12.76 -19.62
CA LEU A 391 22.70 12.16 -19.71
C LEU A 391 22.73 11.14 -20.86
N ARG A 392 23.39 11.51 -21.98
CA ARG A 392 23.48 10.67 -23.19
C ARG A 392 23.94 9.23 -22.94
N PRO A 393 24.95 8.93 -22.07
CA PRO A 393 25.41 7.57 -21.84
C PRO A 393 24.33 6.72 -21.14
N LEU A 394 23.63 7.26 -20.12
CA LEU A 394 22.56 6.57 -19.41
C LEU A 394 21.35 6.36 -20.31
N ALA A 395 20.95 7.36 -21.07
CA ALA A 395 19.85 7.23 -22.03
C ALA A 395 20.10 6.12 -23.07
N ARG A 396 21.35 5.99 -23.58
CA ARG A 396 21.76 4.91 -24.48
C ARG A 396 21.76 3.54 -23.78
N PHE A 397 22.25 3.46 -22.56
CA PHE A 397 22.24 2.24 -21.75
C PHE A 397 20.80 1.74 -21.55
N LEU A 398 19.90 2.61 -21.08
CA LEU A 398 18.50 2.30 -20.88
C LEU A 398 17.77 1.89 -22.18
N ALA A 399 18.13 2.52 -23.31
CA ALA A 399 17.59 2.17 -24.61
C ALA A 399 18.04 0.78 -25.08
N ARG A 400 19.32 0.43 -24.86
CA ARG A 400 19.87 -0.89 -25.25
C ARG A 400 19.35 -2.03 -24.42
N GLN A 401 19.25 -1.84 -23.09
CA GLN A 401 18.90 -2.90 -22.15
C GLN A 401 17.49 -3.46 -22.36
N ASN A 402 16.55 -2.61 -22.75
CA ASN A 402 15.14 -2.96 -22.90
C ASN A 402 14.71 -3.07 -24.38
N SER A 403 15.65 -3.08 -25.32
CA SER A 403 15.33 -3.08 -26.76
C SER A 403 14.47 -4.27 -27.16
N GLY A 404 14.77 -5.47 -26.70
CA GLY A 404 14.02 -6.69 -27.08
C GLY A 404 12.59 -6.79 -26.52
N LEU A 405 12.34 -6.19 -25.35
CA LEU A 405 10.98 -6.23 -24.72
C LEU A 405 10.15 -4.97 -25.02
N ARG A 406 10.79 -3.91 -25.48
CA ARG A 406 10.12 -2.68 -25.95
C ARG A 406 9.62 -2.78 -27.39
N HIS A 407 9.98 -3.82 -28.12
CA HIS A 407 9.44 -4.15 -29.44
C HIS A 407 8.56 -5.38 -29.32
N LEU A 408 7.62 -5.53 -30.22
CA LEU A 408 6.86 -6.79 -30.35
C LEU A 408 7.84 -7.90 -30.73
N ARG A 409 7.54 -9.13 -30.34
CA ARG A 409 8.36 -10.31 -30.69
C ARG A 409 8.32 -10.53 -32.19
N ASP A 410 9.40 -11.04 -32.77
CA ASP A 410 9.42 -11.46 -34.18
C ASP A 410 8.25 -12.43 -34.43
N GLY A 411 7.37 -12.10 -35.38
CA GLY A 411 6.13 -12.82 -35.64
C GLY A 411 4.86 -12.29 -34.94
N GLN A 412 4.98 -11.31 -34.01
CA GLN A 412 3.84 -10.55 -33.46
C GLN A 412 3.70 -9.23 -34.24
N ASN A 413 2.74 -9.15 -35.15
CA ASN A 413 2.44 -7.92 -35.86
C ASN A 413 1.72 -6.93 -34.95
N MET A 414 1.98 -5.63 -35.13
CA MET A 414 1.12 -4.60 -34.55
C MET A 414 -0.33 -4.85 -34.96
N PRO A 415 -1.29 -4.72 -34.05
CA PRO A 415 -2.68 -4.76 -34.41
C PRO A 415 -3.00 -3.72 -35.49
N PRO A 416 -3.98 -4.00 -36.38
CA PRO A 416 -4.40 -3.05 -37.39
C PRO A 416 -4.93 -1.76 -36.78
N ALA A 417 -5.00 -0.68 -37.53
CA ALA A 417 -5.58 0.58 -37.10
C ALA A 417 -7.01 0.37 -36.53
N GLY A 418 -7.34 1.08 -35.47
CA GLY A 418 -8.58 0.91 -34.72
C GLY A 418 -8.52 -0.07 -33.55
N HIS A 419 -7.31 -0.53 -33.20
CA HIS A 419 -7.08 -1.38 -32.01
C HIS A 419 -7.22 -0.62 -30.70
N ALA A 420 -7.27 -1.37 -29.59
CA ALA A 420 -7.19 -0.83 -28.24
C ALA A 420 -5.76 -0.89 -27.70
N VAL A 421 -5.35 0.14 -26.96
CA VAL A 421 -4.12 0.13 -26.16
C VAL A 421 -4.52 -0.03 -24.69
N LEU A 422 -4.10 -1.14 -24.06
CA LEU A 422 -4.39 -1.46 -22.67
C LEU A 422 -3.15 -1.20 -21.81
N ILE A 423 -3.26 -0.27 -20.89
CA ILE A 423 -2.21 0.07 -19.93
C ILE A 423 -2.46 -0.65 -18.59
N GLY A 424 -1.53 -1.53 -18.21
CA GLY A 424 -1.58 -2.32 -16.98
C GLY A 424 -2.34 -3.63 -17.13
N HIS A 425 -1.69 -4.73 -16.72
CA HIS A 425 -2.26 -6.08 -16.69
C HIS A 425 -2.33 -6.61 -15.23
N GLY A 426 -2.95 -5.78 -14.35
CA GLY A 426 -3.36 -6.17 -13.00
C GLY A 426 -4.73 -6.85 -13.02
N GLN A 427 -5.47 -6.83 -11.89
CA GLN A 427 -6.80 -7.46 -11.80
C GLN A 427 -7.77 -6.89 -12.84
N VAL A 428 -7.90 -5.57 -12.92
CA VAL A 428 -8.81 -4.91 -13.89
C VAL A 428 -8.34 -5.15 -15.32
N GLY A 429 -7.03 -4.95 -15.59
CA GLY A 429 -6.48 -5.16 -16.94
C GLY A 429 -6.62 -6.60 -17.43
N THR A 430 -6.51 -7.60 -16.55
CA THR A 430 -6.74 -9.01 -16.88
C THR A 430 -8.19 -9.26 -17.31
N ILE A 431 -9.16 -8.64 -16.62
CA ILE A 431 -10.58 -8.74 -16.98
C ILE A 431 -10.80 -8.11 -18.37
N LEU A 432 -10.29 -6.88 -18.58
CA LEU A 432 -10.42 -6.20 -19.86
C LEU A 432 -9.76 -6.98 -21.00
N ALA A 433 -8.55 -7.52 -20.79
CA ALA A 433 -7.87 -8.36 -21.79
C ALA A 433 -8.66 -9.62 -22.15
N ARG A 434 -9.31 -10.27 -21.17
CA ARG A 434 -10.20 -11.42 -21.43
C ARG A 434 -11.39 -11.04 -22.29
N PHE A 435 -12.04 -9.91 -22.01
CA PHE A 435 -13.15 -9.42 -22.84
C PHE A 435 -12.70 -9.07 -24.25
N LEU A 436 -11.58 -8.33 -24.40
CA LEU A 436 -11.02 -8.00 -25.70
C LEU A 436 -10.70 -9.27 -26.52
N THR A 437 -10.13 -10.29 -25.86
CA THR A 437 -9.82 -11.57 -26.51
C THR A 437 -11.09 -12.33 -26.89
N ARG A 438 -12.09 -12.40 -26.01
CA ARG A 438 -13.37 -13.08 -26.25
C ARG A 438 -14.12 -12.49 -27.44
N GLU A 439 -14.17 -11.16 -27.49
CA GLU A 439 -14.85 -10.41 -28.58
C GLU A 439 -13.94 -10.24 -29.80
N ARG A 440 -12.76 -10.85 -29.83
CA ARG A 440 -11.78 -10.79 -30.93
C ARG A 440 -11.41 -9.37 -31.35
N LEU A 441 -11.42 -8.44 -30.39
CA LEU A 441 -11.01 -7.06 -30.63
C LEU A 441 -9.48 -6.97 -30.61
N PRO A 442 -8.86 -6.31 -31.60
CA PRO A 442 -7.41 -6.19 -31.64
C PRO A 442 -6.93 -5.25 -30.54
N PHE A 443 -5.91 -5.65 -29.79
CA PHE A 443 -5.33 -4.83 -28.73
C PHE A 443 -3.85 -5.12 -28.50
N VAL A 444 -3.16 -4.17 -27.86
CA VAL A 444 -1.79 -4.30 -27.37
C VAL A 444 -1.74 -3.90 -25.89
N VAL A 445 -0.95 -4.62 -25.10
CA VAL A 445 -0.79 -4.38 -23.67
C VAL A 445 0.52 -3.66 -23.40
N ILE A 446 0.50 -2.63 -22.53
CA ILE A 446 1.70 -2.02 -21.94
C ILE A 446 1.73 -2.39 -20.48
N GLU A 447 2.81 -3.05 -20.01
CA GLU A 447 2.95 -3.52 -18.62
C GLU A 447 4.38 -3.29 -18.12
N GLN A 448 4.50 -2.91 -16.84
CA GLN A 448 5.79 -2.67 -16.17
C GLN A 448 6.39 -3.93 -15.54
N ASP A 449 5.62 -5.00 -15.41
CA ASP A 449 6.08 -6.27 -14.89
C ASP A 449 6.58 -7.16 -16.04
N ARG A 450 7.89 -7.40 -16.06
CA ARG A 450 8.56 -8.19 -17.09
C ARG A 450 8.00 -9.61 -17.21
N ALA A 451 7.73 -10.26 -16.08
CA ALA A 451 7.24 -11.63 -16.07
C ALA A 451 5.83 -11.73 -16.67
N LYS A 452 4.98 -10.72 -16.41
CA LYS A 452 3.66 -10.64 -17.01
C LYS A 452 3.72 -10.39 -18.52
N VAL A 453 4.62 -9.51 -18.98
CA VAL A 453 4.83 -9.28 -20.41
C VAL A 453 5.29 -10.55 -21.12
N GLU A 454 6.24 -11.29 -20.54
CA GLU A 454 6.70 -12.57 -21.07
C GLU A 454 5.55 -13.61 -21.11
N GLY A 455 4.74 -13.69 -20.05
CA GLY A 455 3.55 -14.57 -20.00
C GLY A 455 2.49 -14.22 -21.04
N LEU A 456 2.18 -12.94 -21.22
CA LEU A 456 1.23 -12.47 -22.25
C LEU A 456 1.72 -12.83 -23.66
N ARG A 457 3.00 -12.63 -23.94
CA ARG A 457 3.61 -12.97 -25.21
C ARG A 457 3.58 -14.48 -25.49
N LEU A 458 3.80 -15.31 -24.47
CA LEU A 458 3.66 -16.77 -24.58
C LEU A 458 2.22 -17.19 -24.88
N SER A 459 1.25 -16.42 -24.39
CA SER A 459 -0.17 -16.62 -24.67
C SER A 459 -0.63 -15.99 -26.01
N GLY A 460 0.31 -15.48 -26.82
CA GLY A 460 -0.01 -14.89 -28.13
C GLY A 460 -0.52 -13.45 -28.08
N ILE A 461 -0.60 -12.82 -26.90
CA ILE A 461 -1.08 -11.45 -26.73
C ILE A 461 0.07 -10.48 -26.98
N PRO A 462 -0.08 -9.49 -27.91
CA PRO A 462 0.91 -8.46 -28.14
C PRO A 462 1.12 -7.63 -26.87
N ALA A 463 2.33 -7.60 -26.32
CA ALA A 463 2.63 -6.90 -25.10
C ALA A 463 3.99 -6.18 -25.17
N LEU A 464 4.04 -4.96 -24.65
CA LEU A 464 5.21 -4.11 -24.58
C LEU A 464 5.60 -3.90 -23.10
N PHE A 465 6.88 -4.04 -22.82
CA PHE A 465 7.42 -3.81 -21.49
C PHE A 465 7.85 -2.36 -21.31
N GLY A 466 7.40 -1.72 -20.26
CA GLY A 466 7.90 -0.42 -19.83
C GLY A 466 6.87 0.45 -19.14
N ASP A 467 7.26 1.71 -18.91
CA ASP A 467 6.41 2.71 -18.29
C ASP A 467 5.43 3.31 -19.31
N ALA A 468 4.15 3.24 -19.01
CA ALA A 468 3.09 3.79 -19.85
C ALA A 468 3.11 5.32 -19.95
N GLY A 469 3.77 6.03 -19.03
CA GLY A 469 4.02 7.46 -19.12
C GLY A 469 5.06 7.84 -20.18
N SER A 470 5.72 6.85 -20.81
CA SER A 470 6.74 7.09 -21.84
C SER A 470 6.12 7.33 -23.22
N PRO A 471 6.25 8.52 -23.83
CA PRO A 471 5.76 8.82 -25.18
C PRO A 471 6.23 7.80 -26.22
N VAL A 472 7.51 7.44 -26.18
CA VAL A 472 8.13 6.48 -27.11
C VAL A 472 7.44 5.10 -27.07
N LEU A 473 7.00 4.67 -25.89
CA LEU A 473 6.36 3.37 -25.73
C LEU A 473 4.92 3.40 -26.25
N LEU A 474 4.20 4.51 -26.00
CA LEU A 474 2.86 4.73 -26.53
C LEU A 474 2.85 4.81 -28.07
N ASP A 475 3.85 5.50 -28.65
CA ASP A 475 4.00 5.55 -30.11
C ASP A 475 4.27 4.15 -30.70
N ARG A 476 5.07 3.33 -30.02
CA ARG A 476 5.30 1.92 -30.40
C ARG A 476 4.07 1.03 -30.20
N ALA A 477 3.20 1.38 -29.28
CA ALA A 477 1.90 0.73 -29.12
C ALA A 477 0.88 1.17 -30.18
N GLY A 478 1.29 2.05 -31.12
CA GLY A 478 0.45 2.51 -32.19
C GLY A 478 -0.66 3.47 -31.75
N ILE A 479 -0.43 4.28 -30.74
CA ILE A 479 -1.45 5.17 -30.16
C ILE A 479 -2.08 6.10 -31.19
N GLY A 480 -1.31 6.50 -32.22
CA GLY A 480 -1.80 7.36 -33.32
C GLY A 480 -2.89 6.71 -34.17
N GLY A 481 -2.91 5.38 -34.28
CA GLY A 481 -3.92 4.60 -34.98
C GLY A 481 -4.93 3.88 -34.08
N ALA A 482 -4.79 4.02 -32.76
CA ALA A 482 -5.66 3.37 -31.79
C ALA A 482 -7.05 4.03 -31.74
N ARG A 483 -8.10 3.22 -31.55
CA ARG A 483 -9.47 3.70 -31.32
C ARG A 483 -9.71 4.05 -29.86
N VAL A 484 -9.20 3.23 -28.95
CA VAL A 484 -9.45 3.35 -27.50
C VAL A 484 -8.16 3.16 -26.72
N LEU A 485 -7.94 4.01 -25.73
CA LEU A 485 -6.94 3.84 -24.69
C LEU A 485 -7.63 3.40 -23.40
N LEU A 486 -7.28 2.21 -22.89
CA LEU A 486 -7.78 1.65 -21.64
C LEU A 486 -6.69 1.78 -20.57
N VAL A 487 -6.89 2.61 -19.56
CA VAL A 487 -5.93 2.82 -18.48
C VAL A 487 -6.41 2.08 -17.23
N ALA A 488 -5.88 0.86 -17.03
CA ALA A 488 -6.17 0.00 -15.89
C ALA A 488 -5.08 0.05 -14.81
N SER A 489 -3.98 0.80 -15.05
CA SER A 489 -2.90 1.01 -14.08
C SER A 489 -3.38 1.86 -12.91
N PRO A 490 -2.97 1.54 -11.67
CA PRO A 490 -3.25 2.37 -10.50
C PRO A 490 -2.33 3.59 -10.37
N ASP A 491 -1.30 3.74 -11.23
CA ASP A 491 -0.36 4.87 -11.19
C ASP A 491 -0.97 6.12 -11.85
N PRO A 492 -1.39 7.15 -11.09
CA PRO A 492 -2.08 8.31 -11.61
C PRO A 492 -1.18 9.21 -12.46
N VAL A 493 0.13 9.18 -12.20
CA VAL A 493 1.07 10.02 -12.94
C VAL A 493 1.36 9.41 -14.31
N ALA A 494 1.58 8.10 -14.37
CA ALA A 494 1.73 7.40 -15.64
C ALA A 494 0.42 7.49 -16.46
N ALA A 495 -0.75 7.36 -15.79
CA ALA A 495 -2.06 7.52 -16.41
C ALA A 495 -2.22 8.92 -17.04
N ARG A 496 -1.93 9.98 -16.27
CA ARG A 496 -2.02 11.36 -16.76
C ARG A 496 -1.12 11.59 -17.98
N LEU A 497 0.16 11.21 -17.89
CA LEU A 497 1.11 11.40 -18.99
C LEU A 497 0.69 10.62 -20.24
N ALA A 498 0.16 9.41 -20.06
CA ALA A 498 -0.35 8.59 -21.17
C ALA A 498 -1.55 9.23 -21.84
N ILE A 499 -2.50 9.77 -21.07
CA ILE A 499 -3.69 10.46 -21.58
C ILE A 499 -3.29 11.73 -22.33
N GLU A 500 -2.43 12.55 -21.74
CA GLU A 500 -1.93 13.79 -22.37
C GLU A 500 -1.23 13.51 -23.70
N HIS A 501 -0.35 12.50 -23.73
CA HIS A 501 0.34 12.12 -24.97
C HIS A 501 -0.62 11.53 -26.02
N ALA A 502 -1.54 10.66 -25.59
CA ALA A 502 -2.51 10.04 -26.48
C ALA A 502 -3.38 11.09 -27.19
N HIS A 503 -3.92 12.05 -26.47
CA HIS A 503 -4.71 13.15 -27.07
C HIS A 503 -3.87 14.08 -27.94
N LYS A 504 -2.59 14.29 -27.61
CA LYS A 504 -1.67 15.08 -28.44
C LYS A 504 -1.42 14.43 -29.80
N VAL A 505 -1.24 13.10 -29.82
CA VAL A 505 -0.93 12.33 -31.06
C VAL A 505 -2.20 11.94 -31.82
N ASN A 506 -3.26 11.60 -31.10
CA ASN A 506 -4.54 11.21 -31.67
C ASN A 506 -5.70 11.96 -30.95
N PRO A 507 -6.08 13.16 -31.42
CA PRO A 507 -7.16 13.93 -30.80
C PRO A 507 -8.55 13.27 -30.83
N LYS A 508 -8.72 12.21 -31.63
CA LYS A 508 -9.99 11.46 -31.76
C LYS A 508 -10.05 10.23 -30.85
N ILE A 509 -8.98 9.90 -30.15
CA ILE A 509 -8.94 8.72 -29.30
C ILE A 509 -9.95 8.80 -28.16
N GLU A 510 -10.65 7.71 -27.91
CA GLU A 510 -11.48 7.56 -26.73
C GLU A 510 -10.64 6.98 -25.58
N VAL A 511 -10.76 7.57 -24.39
CA VAL A 511 -10.00 7.12 -23.22
C VAL A 511 -10.97 6.64 -22.15
N ILE A 512 -10.72 5.43 -21.63
CA ILE A 512 -11.41 4.90 -20.45
C ILE A 512 -10.32 4.66 -19.38
N ALA A 513 -10.38 5.43 -18.29
CA ALA A 513 -9.36 5.39 -17.27
C ALA A 513 -9.96 5.03 -15.90
N ARG A 514 -9.30 4.10 -15.21
CA ARG A 514 -9.56 3.85 -13.80
C ARG A 514 -9.10 5.06 -12.98
N VAL A 515 -9.97 5.56 -12.12
CA VAL A 515 -9.73 6.74 -11.28
C VAL A 515 -9.83 6.34 -9.82
N HIS A 516 -8.83 6.69 -9.01
CA HIS A 516 -8.82 6.47 -7.56
C HIS A 516 -8.94 7.78 -6.78
N LEU A 517 -8.56 8.92 -7.38
CA LEU A 517 -8.43 10.20 -6.68
C LEU A 517 -9.02 11.36 -7.47
N GLU A 518 -9.39 12.38 -6.72
CA GLU A 518 -9.90 13.67 -7.22
C GLU A 518 -8.90 14.40 -8.15
N SER A 519 -7.59 14.14 -7.98
CA SER A 519 -6.52 14.72 -8.81
C SER A 519 -6.61 14.35 -10.31
N LEU A 520 -7.18 13.19 -10.64
CA LEU A 520 -7.41 12.81 -12.04
C LEU A 520 -8.68 13.46 -12.62
N ARG A 521 -9.60 13.93 -11.76
CA ARG A 521 -10.81 14.65 -12.22
C ARG A 521 -10.49 15.88 -13.07
N GLU A 522 -9.50 16.68 -12.68
CA GLU A 522 -9.06 17.85 -13.46
C GLU A 522 -8.55 17.45 -14.85
N VAL A 523 -7.82 16.34 -14.95
CA VAL A 523 -7.33 15.82 -16.22
C VAL A 523 -8.48 15.33 -17.10
N LEU A 524 -9.45 14.61 -16.50
CA LEU A 524 -10.64 14.11 -17.20
C LEU A 524 -11.49 15.26 -17.78
N HIS A 525 -11.65 16.36 -17.02
CA HIS A 525 -12.38 17.54 -17.49
C HIS A 525 -11.67 18.29 -18.62
N ARG A 526 -10.37 18.16 -18.73
CA ARG A 526 -9.56 18.84 -19.75
C ARG A 526 -9.65 18.15 -21.13
N PHE A 527 -10.02 16.87 -21.19
CA PHE A 527 -10.07 16.06 -22.41
C PHE A 527 -11.49 15.52 -22.67
N PRO A 528 -12.21 16.03 -23.69
CA PRO A 528 -13.66 15.80 -23.86
C PRO A 528 -14.06 14.35 -24.23
N ARG A 529 -13.11 13.46 -24.54
CA ARG A 529 -13.37 12.05 -24.89
C ARG A 529 -12.77 11.10 -23.85
N THR A 530 -12.68 11.53 -22.61
CA THR A 530 -12.11 10.73 -21.54
C THR A 530 -13.16 10.41 -20.49
N ILE A 531 -13.38 9.12 -20.26
CA ILE A 531 -14.31 8.59 -19.25
C ILE A 531 -13.51 8.07 -18.07
N GLY A 532 -13.77 8.62 -16.89
CA GLY A 532 -13.21 8.12 -15.63
C GLY A 532 -14.16 7.11 -14.97
N VAL A 533 -13.62 5.95 -14.61
CA VAL A 533 -14.33 4.90 -13.87
C VAL A 533 -13.79 4.84 -12.43
N HIS A 534 -14.61 5.19 -11.48
CA HIS A 534 -14.28 5.15 -10.05
C HIS A 534 -14.53 3.77 -9.47
N GLY A 535 -13.48 3.04 -9.13
CA GLY A 535 -13.57 1.65 -8.68
C GLY A 535 -14.45 1.48 -7.45
N GLU A 536 -14.31 2.34 -6.44
CA GLU A 536 -15.07 2.32 -5.19
C GLU A 536 -16.56 2.65 -5.42
N GLN A 537 -16.84 3.59 -6.30
CA GLN A 537 -18.21 3.96 -6.67
C GLN A 537 -18.90 2.81 -7.41
N GLU A 538 -18.22 2.21 -8.41
CA GLU A 538 -18.76 1.09 -9.16
C GLU A 538 -18.98 -0.15 -8.26
N LEU A 539 -18.06 -0.40 -7.33
CA LEU A 539 -18.21 -1.45 -6.32
C LEU A 539 -19.42 -1.17 -5.42
N GLY A 540 -19.55 0.07 -4.92
CA GLY A 540 -20.70 0.49 -4.10
C GLY A 540 -22.03 0.31 -4.83
N LEU A 541 -22.11 0.69 -6.11
CA LEU A 541 -23.28 0.52 -6.96
C LEU A 541 -23.60 -0.96 -7.20
N ALA A 542 -22.59 -1.80 -7.43
CA ALA A 542 -22.77 -3.24 -7.57
C ALA A 542 -23.29 -3.88 -6.27
N MET A 543 -22.77 -3.47 -5.11
CA MET A 543 -23.26 -3.92 -3.80
C MET A 543 -24.70 -3.45 -3.53
N ALA A 544 -25.01 -2.18 -3.86
CA ALA A 544 -26.37 -1.64 -3.73
C ALA A 544 -27.39 -2.44 -4.56
N ARG A 545 -27.03 -2.81 -5.80
CA ARG A 545 -27.84 -3.67 -6.63
C ARG A 545 -28.13 -5.03 -5.99
N LEU A 546 -27.08 -5.70 -5.49
CA LEU A 546 -27.23 -6.99 -4.81
C LEU A 546 -28.05 -6.87 -3.53
N MET A 547 -27.88 -5.79 -2.77
CA MET A 547 -28.65 -5.48 -1.58
C MET A 547 -30.14 -5.33 -1.90
N LEU A 548 -30.49 -4.49 -2.89
CA LEU A 548 -31.88 -4.28 -3.31
C LEU A 548 -32.54 -5.59 -3.72
N GLN A 549 -31.86 -6.45 -4.48
CA GLN A 549 -32.37 -7.77 -4.85
C GLN A 549 -32.64 -8.67 -3.63
N ARG A 550 -31.80 -8.60 -2.58
CA ARG A 550 -32.01 -9.34 -1.32
C ARG A 550 -33.18 -8.81 -0.50
N PHE A 551 -33.53 -7.54 -0.64
CA PHE A 551 -34.73 -6.92 -0.05
C PHE A 551 -36.01 -7.12 -0.89
N GLY A 552 -35.95 -7.92 -1.97
CA GLY A 552 -37.12 -8.29 -2.76
C GLY A 552 -37.41 -7.38 -3.97
N PHE A 553 -36.52 -6.43 -4.27
CA PHE A 553 -36.64 -5.64 -5.49
C PHE A 553 -36.34 -6.52 -6.71
N SER A 554 -37.03 -6.28 -7.82
CA SER A 554 -36.73 -7.00 -9.07
C SER A 554 -35.31 -6.64 -9.57
N ALA A 555 -34.68 -7.54 -10.33
CA ALA A 555 -33.36 -7.30 -10.90
C ALA A 555 -33.33 -6.03 -11.77
N ILE A 556 -34.43 -5.75 -12.44
CA ILE A 556 -34.61 -4.61 -13.33
C ILE A 556 -34.71 -3.31 -12.52
N GLN A 557 -35.49 -3.31 -11.45
CA GLN A 557 -35.64 -2.15 -10.57
C GLN A 557 -34.36 -1.82 -9.85
N ALA A 558 -33.65 -2.84 -9.33
CA ALA A 558 -32.35 -2.65 -8.71
C ALA A 558 -31.28 -2.08 -9.68
N GLU A 559 -31.31 -2.48 -10.95
CA GLU A 559 -30.43 -1.92 -11.97
C GLU A 559 -30.81 -0.47 -12.34
N ALA A 560 -32.11 -0.19 -12.43
CA ALA A 560 -32.63 1.15 -12.71
C ALA A 560 -32.22 2.16 -11.62
N ASP A 561 -32.38 1.77 -10.33
CA ASP A 561 -31.99 2.60 -9.18
C ASP A 561 -30.48 2.86 -9.16
N VAL A 562 -29.67 1.88 -9.52
CA VAL A 562 -28.21 2.01 -9.65
C VAL A 562 -27.83 2.96 -10.78
N ILE A 563 -28.49 2.88 -11.93
CA ILE A 563 -28.26 3.80 -13.07
C ILE A 563 -28.65 5.24 -12.67
N ASP A 564 -29.73 5.41 -11.94
CA ASP A 564 -30.17 6.73 -11.47
C ASP A 564 -29.19 7.30 -10.42
N ALA A 565 -28.74 6.49 -9.48
CA ALA A 565 -27.71 6.87 -8.50
C ALA A 565 -26.39 7.26 -9.17
N ARG A 566 -25.98 6.59 -10.25
CA ARG A 566 -24.79 6.94 -11.06
C ARG A 566 -24.93 8.32 -11.70
N ARG A 567 -26.14 8.71 -12.13
CA ARG A 567 -26.44 10.01 -12.76
C ARG A 567 -26.61 11.12 -11.74
N SER A 568 -27.13 10.80 -10.56
CA SER A 568 -27.48 11.78 -9.51
C SER A 568 -26.26 12.37 -8.77
N GLY A 569 -25.04 11.93 -9.04
CA GLY A 569 -23.81 12.56 -8.55
C GLY A 569 -23.57 14.00 -9.00
N GLY A 570 -24.51 14.61 -9.75
CA GLY A 570 -24.35 15.96 -10.27
C GLY A 570 -25.62 16.69 -10.71
N GLY A 571 -26.80 16.38 -10.18
CA GLY A 571 -28.00 17.18 -10.50
C GLY A 571 -29.26 16.34 -10.73
N ARG A 572 -30.37 16.79 -10.19
CA ARG A 572 -31.70 16.21 -10.37
C ARG A 572 -32.07 16.12 -11.85
N SER A 573 -31.78 15.01 -12.51
CA SER A 573 -32.44 14.66 -13.77
C SER A 573 -33.78 14.03 -13.41
N GLY A 574 -34.85 14.68 -13.76
CA GLY A 574 -36.20 14.28 -13.35
C GLY A 574 -36.77 13.02 -14.02
N THR A 575 -35.98 12.25 -14.77
CA THR A 575 -36.44 11.05 -15.48
C THR A 575 -35.91 9.81 -14.80
N ARG A 576 -36.79 8.92 -14.33
CA ARG A 576 -36.50 7.65 -13.66
C ARG A 576 -36.99 6.49 -14.48
N VAL A 577 -36.41 5.32 -14.27
CA VAL A 577 -36.95 4.04 -14.73
C VAL A 577 -37.83 3.50 -13.59
N ALA A 578 -39.11 3.34 -13.84
CA ALA A 578 -40.06 2.77 -12.89
C ALA A 578 -40.58 1.42 -13.42
N GLU A 579 -40.70 0.46 -12.54
CA GLU A 579 -41.41 -0.78 -12.83
C GLU A 579 -42.85 -0.64 -12.31
N LEU A 580 -43.81 -0.73 -13.21
CA LEU A 580 -45.23 -0.60 -12.93
C LEU A 580 -45.96 -1.91 -13.30
N HIS A 581 -46.78 -2.41 -12.41
CA HIS A 581 -47.54 -3.65 -12.66
C HIS A 581 -48.95 -3.35 -13.12
N VAL A 582 -49.47 -4.20 -14.03
CA VAL A 582 -50.87 -4.20 -14.44
C VAL A 582 -51.65 -5.14 -13.50
N PRO A 583 -52.35 -4.61 -12.47
CA PRO A 583 -53.05 -5.47 -11.53
C PRO A 583 -54.26 -6.17 -12.16
N PRO A 584 -54.72 -7.29 -11.61
CA PRO A 584 -56.01 -7.89 -11.97
C PRO A 584 -57.14 -6.88 -11.81
N GLY A 585 -58.00 -6.76 -12.86
CA GLY A 585 -59.07 -5.76 -12.85
C GLY A 585 -58.67 -4.37 -13.33
N SER A 586 -57.43 -4.19 -13.76
CA SER A 586 -56.96 -2.93 -14.37
C SER A 586 -57.75 -2.59 -15.66
N PRO A 587 -58.21 -1.33 -15.81
CA PRO A 587 -58.88 -0.87 -17.02
C PRO A 587 -57.93 -0.83 -18.25
N ALA A 588 -56.62 -0.97 -18.02
CA ALA A 588 -55.62 -1.03 -19.05
C ALA A 588 -55.44 -2.48 -19.61
N ALA A 589 -55.83 -3.51 -18.87
CA ALA A 589 -55.75 -4.90 -19.33
C ALA A 589 -56.67 -5.13 -20.54
N GLY A 590 -56.15 -5.78 -21.56
CA GLY A 590 -56.83 -5.99 -22.88
C GLY A 590 -56.77 -4.77 -23.80
N LYS A 591 -56.22 -3.64 -23.40
CA LYS A 591 -56.06 -2.47 -24.27
C LYS A 591 -54.66 -2.45 -24.93
N ARG A 592 -54.65 -1.95 -26.19
CA ARG A 592 -53.38 -1.70 -26.91
C ARG A 592 -52.68 -0.48 -26.35
N LEU A 593 -51.36 -0.50 -26.32
CA LEU A 593 -50.55 0.61 -25.85
C LEU A 593 -50.85 1.95 -26.55
N ALA A 594 -51.18 1.90 -27.85
CA ALA A 594 -51.56 3.08 -28.62
C ALA A 594 -52.87 3.71 -28.15
N ASN A 595 -53.74 2.93 -27.45
CA ASN A 595 -55.02 3.39 -26.95
C ASN A 595 -54.95 3.84 -25.45
N LEU A 596 -53.79 3.70 -24.82
CA LEU A 596 -53.55 4.22 -23.50
C LEU A 596 -53.06 5.66 -23.61
N ASN A 597 -53.79 6.60 -23.04
CA ASN A 597 -53.36 8.00 -23.01
C ASN A 597 -52.17 8.21 -22.07
N LEU A 598 -51.01 7.67 -22.47
CA LEU A 598 -49.78 7.80 -21.71
C LEU A 598 -49.29 9.27 -21.65
N PRO A 599 -48.77 9.75 -20.51
CA PRO A 599 -48.23 11.11 -20.42
C PRO A 599 -47.13 11.34 -21.47
N ARG A 600 -47.18 12.52 -22.13
CA ARG A 600 -46.16 12.88 -23.14
C ARG A 600 -44.78 12.96 -22.48
N GLY A 601 -43.80 12.25 -23.07
CA GLY A 601 -42.43 12.20 -22.55
C GLY A 601 -42.18 10.96 -21.68
N SER A 602 -43.15 10.07 -21.46
CA SER A 602 -42.93 8.73 -20.92
C SER A 602 -42.68 7.72 -22.04
N LEU A 603 -41.89 6.68 -21.76
CA LEU A 603 -41.57 5.62 -22.69
C LEU A 603 -41.65 4.26 -21.97
N ILE A 604 -42.46 3.33 -22.47
CA ILE A 604 -42.40 1.94 -22.04
C ILE A 604 -41.25 1.26 -22.77
N VAL A 605 -40.23 0.85 -22.01
CA VAL A 605 -38.98 0.30 -22.55
C VAL A 605 -39.17 -1.19 -22.86
N THR A 606 -39.83 -1.93 -21.97
CA THR A 606 -40.12 -3.37 -22.16
C THR A 606 -41.31 -3.78 -21.27
N ILE A 607 -41.91 -4.92 -21.60
CA ILE A 607 -42.97 -5.55 -20.83
C ILE A 607 -42.49 -6.94 -20.47
N ALA A 608 -42.47 -7.27 -19.19
CA ALA A 608 -42.22 -8.64 -18.72
C ALA A 608 -43.55 -9.34 -18.49
N ARG A 609 -43.77 -10.47 -19.17
CA ARG A 609 -44.96 -11.32 -19.13
C ARG A 609 -44.53 -12.76 -18.93
N ASP A 610 -44.97 -13.42 -17.87
CA ASP A 610 -44.65 -14.84 -17.57
C ASP A 610 -43.15 -15.18 -17.65
N GLY A 611 -42.29 -14.21 -17.28
CA GLY A 611 -40.82 -14.35 -17.30
C GLY A 611 -40.16 -14.09 -18.64
N GLU A 612 -40.91 -13.80 -19.70
CA GLU A 612 -40.41 -13.41 -21.02
C GLU A 612 -40.52 -11.90 -21.23
N PHE A 613 -39.59 -11.34 -22.02
CA PHE A 613 -39.59 -9.90 -22.36
C PHE A 613 -40.27 -9.67 -23.69
N VAL A 614 -41.31 -8.82 -23.71
CA VAL A 614 -42.01 -8.38 -24.89
C VAL A 614 -41.55 -6.97 -25.26
N VAL A 615 -41.09 -6.80 -26.52
CA VAL A 615 -40.76 -5.47 -27.05
C VAL A 615 -42.06 -4.69 -27.29
N PRO A 616 -42.28 -3.55 -26.57
CA PRO A 616 -43.54 -2.84 -26.70
C PRO A 616 -43.67 -2.15 -28.07
N SER A 617 -44.84 -2.27 -28.68
CA SER A 617 -45.23 -1.55 -29.88
C SER A 617 -46.64 -0.94 -29.65
N GLY A 618 -47.04 0.02 -30.47
CA GLY A 618 -48.39 0.58 -30.36
C GLY A 618 -49.51 -0.45 -30.46
N THR A 619 -49.27 -1.62 -31.06
CA THR A 619 -50.23 -2.73 -31.23
C THR A 619 -50.15 -3.74 -30.08
N THR A 620 -49.19 -3.63 -29.17
CA THR A 620 -49.06 -4.56 -28.03
C THR A 620 -50.21 -4.36 -27.06
N GLU A 621 -50.92 -5.45 -26.76
CA GLU A 621 -51.99 -5.47 -25.78
C GLU A 621 -51.44 -5.81 -24.39
N LEU A 622 -51.81 -5.04 -23.37
CA LEU A 622 -51.44 -5.32 -22.00
C LEU A 622 -52.28 -6.46 -21.43
N ALA A 623 -51.64 -7.31 -20.64
CA ALA A 623 -52.32 -8.37 -19.91
C ALA A 623 -52.24 -8.08 -18.41
N ALA A 624 -53.23 -8.58 -17.64
CA ALA A 624 -53.14 -8.57 -16.19
C ALA A 624 -51.92 -9.40 -15.75
N GLY A 625 -51.09 -8.85 -14.83
CA GLY A 625 -49.85 -9.47 -14.41
C GLY A 625 -48.59 -8.97 -15.15
N ASP A 626 -48.75 -8.20 -16.25
CA ASP A 626 -47.62 -7.59 -16.94
C ASP A 626 -46.86 -6.64 -16.02
N ALA A 627 -45.52 -6.71 -16.05
CA ALA A 627 -44.64 -5.71 -15.44
C ALA A 627 -44.08 -4.79 -16.53
N LEU A 628 -44.40 -3.51 -16.47
CA LEU A 628 -43.98 -2.48 -17.42
C LEU A 628 -42.76 -1.77 -16.93
N LEU A 629 -41.69 -1.78 -17.69
CA LEU A 629 -40.53 -0.93 -17.45
C LEU A 629 -40.73 0.42 -18.14
N VAL A 630 -40.93 1.47 -17.36
CA VAL A 630 -41.31 2.81 -17.88
C VAL A 630 -40.22 3.82 -17.59
N LEU A 631 -39.78 4.52 -18.61
CA LEU A 631 -38.93 5.71 -18.46
C LEU A 631 -39.81 6.95 -18.31
N ALA A 632 -39.89 7.52 -17.10
CA ALA A 632 -40.74 8.65 -16.79
C ALA A 632 -40.18 9.48 -15.60
N ASN A 633 -40.63 10.72 -15.43
CA ASN A 633 -40.40 11.42 -14.18
C ASN A 633 -41.39 10.94 -13.10
N LEU A 634 -41.22 11.39 -11.85
CA LEU A 634 -42.02 10.93 -10.71
C LEU A 634 -43.53 11.18 -10.90
N GLU A 635 -43.88 12.34 -11.49
CA GLU A 635 -45.27 12.73 -11.75
C GLU A 635 -45.90 11.90 -12.87
N MET A 636 -45.13 11.63 -13.91
CA MET A 636 -45.54 10.77 -15.03
C MET A 636 -45.69 9.31 -14.60
N ALA A 637 -44.76 8.79 -13.81
CA ALA A 637 -44.85 7.42 -13.27
C ALA A 637 -46.09 7.25 -12.40
N ALA A 638 -46.36 8.18 -11.51
CA ALA A 638 -47.60 8.18 -10.68
C ALA A 638 -48.88 8.38 -11.52
N ALA A 639 -48.82 9.10 -12.62
CA ALA A 639 -49.94 9.23 -13.55
C ALA A 639 -50.21 7.91 -14.31
N ILE A 640 -49.16 7.20 -14.74
CA ILE A 640 -49.27 5.90 -15.38
C ILE A 640 -49.77 4.84 -14.37
N GLU A 641 -49.28 4.85 -13.13
CA GLU A 641 -49.72 3.96 -12.08
C GLU A 641 -51.25 4.10 -11.80
N ARG A 642 -51.73 5.35 -11.79
CA ARG A 642 -53.20 5.62 -11.68
C ARG A 642 -54.00 5.11 -12.88
N LEU A 643 -53.44 5.14 -14.11
CA LEU A 643 -54.07 4.58 -15.29
C LEU A 643 -54.14 3.04 -15.26
N LEU A 644 -53.21 2.42 -14.54
CA LEU A 644 -53.15 0.97 -14.35
C LEU A 644 -53.95 0.49 -13.15
N ALA A 645 -54.28 1.37 -12.19
CA ALA A 645 -55.02 1.00 -11.00
C ALA A 645 -56.43 0.51 -11.35
N PRO A 646 -56.94 -0.53 -10.64
CA PRO A 646 -58.31 -0.99 -10.82
C PRO A 646 -59.31 0.10 -10.42
N GLU A 647 -60.45 0.25 -11.14
CA GLU A 647 -61.53 1.13 -10.74
C GLU A 647 -62.08 0.68 -9.38
N VAL A 648 -61.90 1.51 -8.35
CA VAL A 648 -62.53 1.30 -7.04
C VAL A 648 -64.02 1.59 -7.25
N ALA A 649 -64.87 0.55 -7.19
CA ALA A 649 -66.30 0.73 -7.15
C ALA A 649 -66.66 1.64 -5.95
N THR A 650 -67.07 2.85 -6.24
CA THR A 650 -67.69 3.74 -5.21
C THR A 650 -68.99 3.06 -4.79
N GLU A 651 -69.01 2.44 -3.62
CA GLU A 651 -70.26 2.07 -2.93
C GLU A 651 -71.08 3.35 -2.71
N ASP A 652 -72.20 3.44 -3.39
CA ASP A 652 -73.21 4.45 -3.20
C ASP A 652 -73.62 4.46 -1.73
N SER A 653 -73.14 5.43 -0.98
CA SER A 653 -73.68 5.77 0.33
C SER A 653 -75.06 6.42 0.18
N GLN A 654 -76.13 5.62 0.19
CA GLN A 654 -77.44 6.15 0.45
C GLN A 654 -77.51 6.69 1.90
N PRO A 655 -77.98 7.93 2.06
CA PRO A 655 -78.22 8.45 3.40
C PRO A 655 -79.35 7.72 4.06
N PRO A 656 -79.31 7.43 5.39
CA PRO A 656 -80.43 6.83 6.13
C PRO A 656 -81.54 7.87 6.21
N GLY A 657 -82.77 7.43 5.83
CA GLY A 657 -84.03 8.14 6.01
C GLY A 657 -84.46 8.21 7.46
#